data_0aedb2adc1197850fcff2d4e492e40f8
#
_entry.id   0aedb2adc1197850fcff2d4e492e40f8
#
_cell.length_a   1.000
_cell.length_b   1.000
_cell.length_c   1.000
_cell.angle_alpha   90.00
_cell.angle_beta   90.00
_cell.angle_gamma   90.00
#
_symmetry.space_group_name_H-M   'P 1'
#
loop_
_entity.id
_entity.type
_entity.pdbx_description
1 polymer ?
#
loop_
_entity_poly.entity_id
_entity_poly.type
_entity_poly.pdbx_seq_one_letter_code
_entity_poly.pdbx_strand_id
1 'polypeptide(L)'
;MKLIIAEKPSVARTYAAALGLKERKVGYYEGDRYLISWCIGHLAGLADAELYDPCLAEWKIEDLPILPKSWRFVLHSDKKKQFDTLCALMAREDVTEIVNACDAGREGELIFRIMYLLSGCKKPIKRLWLSSMEDEAIRQGVRLLKDGADYDGLYQSALCRMKADWLVGINGTRFFTMLYHRKLKVGRVMSPTLAMIVQREAEIRAFVPEPFFTVQLDLEELSMTSEKLKSKQKAAELAGRCNGKPVIIQSVTQIDKSEASPRLYDLTSLQREANTVLGYTAQQTLDYAQGLYEKKLCTYPRTDSRFLTDDMESRVPEIVGLAAKICEIPTPTAINSRQVCDSRKVSDHFAIIPTLSCLKADLSLLPAGERAVLKLIARSVLRAVSGPFLYTETEVSASCEDNTFTVKGKTVTDPGWRQFFEKETEDKPLPMLAEGQVLDVSSASVKEGKTSAPKRLTEASLLAAMESAGDKELPEDAEHRGLGTPATRASIIEKLVSDRYLERKKAKKNVQLIPTPLGISLITVLPEQLQSPQLTAEWEQRLKQIEHGELLPESFDADIAEMVRELIGTYSPVDSYEVLFRDSRAIVGKCPRCGYPVIERKKGFFCQNRGCRFALWKDSRFFESKRKELDTEVAAALLNDGSVLLTDCYSEKTGKSYNATVFLEDDGEHALFRMVF
;
A
#
# COMPACT_ATOMS: atom_id res chain seq x y z
N MET A 1 19.06 32.85 20.87
CA MET A 1 19.24 31.45 20.39
C MET A 1 18.19 31.10 19.33
N LYS A 2 18.46 30.09 18.46
CA LYS A 2 17.47 29.53 17.55
C LYS A 2 16.94 28.20 18.13
N LEU A 3 15.62 28.02 18.14
CA LEU A 3 14.99 26.75 18.52
C LEU A 3 14.65 25.95 17.25
N ILE A 4 15.37 24.86 17.03
CA ILE A 4 15.17 23.93 15.90
C ILE A 4 14.23 22.83 16.35
N ILE A 5 13.12 22.64 15.65
CA ILE A 5 12.09 21.65 15.97
C ILE A 5 12.04 20.61 14.86
N ALA A 6 12.45 19.38 15.17
CA ALA A 6 12.40 18.23 14.30
C ALA A 6 11.04 17.49 14.41
N GLU A 7 10.73 16.65 13.43
CA GLU A 7 9.51 15.84 13.46
C GLU A 7 9.55 14.70 14.50
N LYS A 8 10.76 14.15 14.75
CA LYS A 8 10.96 12.95 15.59
C LYS A 8 12.21 13.08 16.47
N PRO A 9 12.26 12.38 17.62
CA PRO A 9 13.41 12.37 18.50
C PRO A 9 14.71 11.88 17.84
N SER A 10 14.61 10.91 16.93
CA SER A 10 15.77 10.38 16.18
C SER A 10 16.41 11.44 15.29
N VAL A 11 15.59 12.22 14.58
CA VAL A 11 16.02 13.32 13.71
C VAL A 11 16.64 14.44 14.53
N ALA A 12 16.03 14.82 15.67
CA ALA A 12 16.59 15.82 16.58
C ALA A 12 17.97 15.42 17.10
N ARG A 13 18.19 14.14 17.41
CA ARG A 13 19.49 13.61 17.80
C ARG A 13 20.52 13.78 16.69
N THR A 14 20.15 13.54 15.46
CA THR A 14 21.02 13.71 14.29
C THR A 14 21.40 15.17 14.10
N TYR A 15 20.45 16.10 14.24
CA TYR A 15 20.73 17.53 14.19
C TYR A 15 21.67 17.97 15.33
N ALA A 16 21.43 17.49 16.56
CA ALA A 16 22.27 17.79 17.70
C ALA A 16 23.72 17.33 17.48
N ALA A 17 23.90 16.11 16.98
CA ALA A 17 25.22 15.56 16.68
C ALA A 17 25.95 16.38 15.59
N ALA A 18 25.25 16.71 14.47
CA ALA A 18 25.80 17.46 13.35
C ALA A 18 26.22 18.90 13.75
N LEU A 19 25.45 19.52 14.67
CA LEU A 19 25.68 20.87 15.16
C LEU A 19 26.54 20.92 16.43
N GLY A 20 27.02 19.77 16.93
CA GLY A 20 27.94 19.68 18.06
C GLY A 20 27.32 19.87 19.43
N LEU A 21 25.99 19.75 19.58
CA LEU A 21 25.29 19.84 20.87
C LEU A 21 25.52 18.56 21.66
N LYS A 22 26.07 18.65 22.86
CA LYS A 22 26.34 17.48 23.72
C LYS A 22 25.39 17.38 24.90
N GLU A 23 24.83 18.49 25.35
CA GLU A 23 23.97 18.51 26.52
C GLU A 23 22.55 18.07 26.17
N ARG A 24 22.14 16.90 26.68
CA ARG A 24 20.78 16.36 26.53
C ARG A 24 19.97 16.64 27.78
N LYS A 25 18.88 17.36 27.62
CA LYS A 25 17.85 17.60 28.62
C LYS A 25 16.63 16.71 28.39
N VAL A 26 15.63 16.81 29.25
CA VAL A 26 14.34 16.11 29.08
C VAL A 26 13.55 16.81 27.97
N GLY A 27 13.40 16.15 26.81
CA GLY A 27 12.64 16.66 25.68
C GLY A 27 13.41 17.55 24.70
N TYR A 28 14.71 17.86 24.93
CA TYR A 28 15.51 18.69 24.01
C TYR A 28 17.03 18.54 24.20
N TYR A 29 17.80 19.14 23.31
CA TYR A 29 19.26 19.33 23.40
C TYR A 29 19.55 20.82 23.51
N GLU A 30 20.56 21.21 24.29
CA GLU A 30 20.96 22.58 24.51
C GLU A 30 22.43 22.80 24.16
N GLY A 31 22.74 23.95 23.55
CA GLY A 31 24.06 24.43 23.22
C GLY A 31 24.05 25.93 23.15
N ASP A 32 25.22 26.57 22.88
CA ASP A 32 25.41 28.04 22.98
C ASP A 32 24.53 28.83 21.98
N ARG A 33 24.26 28.28 20.81
CA ARG A 33 23.55 28.98 19.71
C ARG A 33 22.19 28.37 19.40
N TYR A 34 21.98 27.07 19.71
CA TYR A 34 20.84 26.29 19.30
C TYR A 34 20.24 25.53 20.46
N LEU A 35 18.93 25.51 20.48
CA LEU A 35 18.14 24.52 21.18
C LEU A 35 17.54 23.59 20.11
N ILE A 36 17.53 22.29 20.34
CA ILE A 36 16.94 21.31 19.41
C ILE A 36 15.94 20.48 20.17
N SER A 37 14.70 20.57 19.74
CA SER A 37 13.61 19.76 20.27
C SER A 37 12.88 19.06 19.13
N TRP A 38 11.77 18.38 19.42
CA TRP A 38 11.07 17.56 18.42
C TRP A 38 9.57 17.48 18.70
N CYS A 39 8.82 17.25 17.63
CA CYS A 39 7.48 16.68 17.70
C CYS A 39 7.55 15.16 17.86
N ILE A 40 6.40 14.51 18.05
CA ILE A 40 6.24 13.05 18.03
C ILE A 40 5.22 12.74 16.93
N GLY A 41 5.55 13.10 15.67
CA GLY A 41 4.58 13.23 14.60
C GLY A 41 3.53 14.30 14.94
N HIS A 42 2.28 14.14 14.49
CA HIS A 42 1.19 15.06 14.88
C HIS A 42 0.98 15.06 16.40
N LEU A 43 1.22 16.21 17.04
CA LEU A 43 0.92 16.41 18.46
C LEU A 43 -0.57 16.69 18.70
N ALA A 44 -1.25 17.23 17.69
CA ALA A 44 -2.66 17.54 17.71
C ALA A 44 -3.31 17.16 16.37
N GLY A 45 -4.62 16.96 16.39
CA GLY A 45 -5.45 16.73 15.21
C GLY A 45 -6.71 17.59 15.24
N LEU A 46 -7.53 17.52 14.19
CA LEU A 46 -8.85 18.14 14.19
C LEU A 46 -9.71 17.47 15.28
N ALA A 47 -10.53 18.28 15.94
CA ALA A 47 -11.45 17.82 16.97
C ALA A 47 -12.45 16.80 16.42
N ASP A 48 -12.83 15.82 17.24
CA ASP A 48 -13.95 14.94 16.95
C ASP A 48 -15.29 15.74 16.99
N ALA A 49 -16.32 15.18 16.36
CA ALA A 49 -17.59 15.89 16.17
C ALA A 49 -18.23 16.36 17.47
N GLU A 50 -18.18 15.56 18.52
CA GLU A 50 -18.74 15.87 19.85
C GLU A 50 -18.09 17.07 20.54
N LEU A 51 -16.90 17.48 20.12
CA LEU A 51 -16.23 18.68 20.63
C LEU A 51 -16.69 19.96 19.94
N TYR A 52 -17.37 19.85 18.81
CA TYR A 52 -18.08 20.97 18.17
C TYR A 52 -19.47 21.13 18.73
N ASP A 53 -20.21 20.02 18.92
CA ASP A 53 -21.52 19.97 19.54
C ASP A 53 -21.67 18.63 20.31
N PRO A 54 -21.96 18.66 21.65
CA PRO A 54 -22.13 17.44 22.42
C PRO A 54 -23.26 16.52 21.93
N CYS A 55 -24.27 17.02 21.21
CA CYS A 55 -25.34 16.21 20.63
C CYS A 55 -24.79 15.22 19.58
N LEU A 56 -23.67 15.55 18.94
CA LEU A 56 -23.01 14.72 17.93
C LEU A 56 -22.25 13.52 18.54
N ALA A 57 -22.22 13.35 19.86
CA ALA A 57 -21.67 12.14 20.48
C ALA A 57 -22.50 10.90 20.14
N GLU A 58 -23.81 11.04 20.05
CA GLU A 58 -24.71 10.03 19.51
C GLU A 58 -24.82 10.19 17.98
N TRP A 59 -24.73 9.09 17.25
CA TRP A 59 -24.80 9.16 15.79
C TRP A 59 -26.25 9.10 15.32
N LYS A 60 -26.72 10.18 14.70
CA LYS A 60 -28.06 10.30 14.11
C LYS A 60 -27.97 10.78 12.69
N ILE A 61 -28.86 10.30 11.82
CA ILE A 61 -28.89 10.71 10.39
C ILE A 61 -29.31 12.18 10.28
N GLU A 62 -30.19 12.62 11.16
CA GLU A 62 -30.74 13.97 11.19
C GLU A 62 -29.68 15.05 11.49
N ASP A 63 -28.57 14.66 12.13
CA ASP A 63 -27.46 15.55 12.45
C ASP A 63 -26.45 15.72 11.29
N LEU A 64 -26.68 15.04 10.17
CA LEU A 64 -25.80 15.11 9.01
C LEU A 64 -26.32 16.09 7.95
N PRO A 65 -25.45 16.82 7.25
CA PRO A 65 -23.98 16.77 7.34
C PRO A 65 -23.40 17.59 8.50
N ILE A 66 -22.32 17.09 9.10
CA ILE A 66 -21.51 17.80 10.10
C ILE A 66 -20.52 18.70 9.35
N LEU A 67 -20.75 20.02 9.43
CA LEU A 67 -19.96 21.05 8.76
C LEU A 67 -19.54 22.12 9.77
N PRO A 68 -18.35 22.00 10.41
CA PRO A 68 -17.91 22.97 11.41
C PRO A 68 -17.76 24.38 10.83
N LYS A 69 -18.33 25.38 11.50
CA LYS A 69 -18.16 26.81 11.11
C LYS A 69 -16.75 27.33 11.42
N SER A 70 -16.10 26.74 12.43
CA SER A 70 -14.73 27.05 12.82
C SER A 70 -14.00 25.77 13.19
N TRP A 71 -12.79 25.61 12.70
CA TRP A 71 -11.99 24.44 12.94
C TRP A 71 -11.27 24.50 14.29
N ARG A 72 -11.29 23.41 15.03
CA ARG A 72 -10.62 23.27 16.35
C ARG A 72 -9.59 22.15 16.29
N PHE A 73 -8.41 22.44 16.84
CA PHE A 73 -7.37 21.43 17.01
C PHE A 73 -7.35 20.96 18.47
N VAL A 74 -7.17 19.67 18.66
CA VAL A 74 -7.10 19.03 19.98
C VAL A 74 -5.77 18.33 20.14
N LEU A 75 -5.09 18.63 21.23
CA LEU A 75 -3.85 18.00 21.60
C LEU A 75 -4.09 16.54 22.01
N HIS A 76 -3.30 15.60 21.49
CA HIS A 76 -3.32 14.21 21.91
C HIS A 76 -2.79 14.09 23.35
N SER A 77 -3.56 13.47 24.23
CA SER A 77 -3.28 13.40 25.66
C SER A 77 -1.94 12.73 25.99
N ASP A 78 -1.57 11.68 25.23
CA ASP A 78 -0.31 10.96 25.36
C ASP A 78 0.91 11.79 24.93
N LYS A 79 0.72 12.89 24.20
CA LYS A 79 1.79 13.76 23.68
C LYS A 79 1.90 15.10 24.43
N LYS A 80 1.04 15.32 25.39
CA LYS A 80 0.96 16.58 26.15
C LYS A 80 2.31 16.99 26.78
N LYS A 81 3.04 16.05 27.37
CA LYS A 81 4.34 16.34 28.01
C LYS A 81 5.35 16.95 27.04
N GLN A 82 5.43 16.45 25.81
CA GLN A 82 6.35 16.98 24.80
C GLN A 82 5.88 18.33 24.27
N PHE A 83 4.58 18.51 24.11
CA PHE A 83 3.99 19.79 23.72
C PHE A 83 4.28 20.87 24.78
N ASP A 84 4.09 20.58 26.06
CA ASP A 84 4.39 21.50 27.16
C ASP A 84 5.89 21.90 27.18
N THR A 85 6.81 20.94 26.87
CA THR A 85 8.25 21.21 26.71
C THR A 85 8.50 22.19 25.57
N LEU A 86 7.86 21.98 24.40
CA LEU A 86 8.02 22.88 23.24
C LEU A 86 7.50 24.28 23.57
N CYS A 87 6.36 24.41 24.22
CA CYS A 87 5.82 25.70 24.66
C CYS A 87 6.79 26.43 25.62
N ALA A 88 7.34 25.72 26.60
CA ALA A 88 8.32 26.30 27.53
C ALA A 88 9.57 26.77 26.80
N LEU A 89 10.09 26.02 25.85
CA LEU A 89 11.26 26.42 25.05
C LEU A 89 10.96 27.62 24.16
N MET A 90 9.78 27.67 23.52
CA MET A 90 9.35 28.81 22.69
C MET A 90 9.15 30.09 23.50
N ALA A 91 8.77 29.96 24.78
CA ALA A 91 8.55 31.10 25.67
C ALA A 91 9.87 31.71 26.21
N ARG A 92 11.01 31.03 26.09
CA ARG A 92 12.30 31.53 26.59
C ARG A 92 12.67 32.89 25.96
N GLU A 93 13.11 33.82 26.73
CA GLU A 93 13.47 35.15 26.26
C GLU A 93 14.71 35.14 25.33
N ASP A 94 15.64 34.23 25.56
CA ASP A 94 16.86 34.06 24.76
C ASP A 94 16.62 33.38 23.41
N VAL A 95 15.44 32.80 23.20
CA VAL A 95 15.03 32.25 21.90
C VAL A 95 14.43 33.36 21.04
N THR A 96 15.08 33.66 19.92
CA THR A 96 14.68 34.76 19.00
C THR A 96 13.97 34.27 17.75
N GLU A 97 14.23 33.04 17.31
CA GLU A 97 13.66 32.43 16.09
C GLU A 97 13.29 30.98 16.34
N ILE A 98 12.20 30.55 15.70
CA ILE A 98 11.77 29.15 15.67
C ILE A 98 12.05 28.57 14.30
N VAL A 99 12.79 27.48 14.23
CA VAL A 99 13.15 26.81 12.98
C VAL A 99 12.32 25.56 12.82
N ASN A 100 11.45 25.55 11.82
CA ASN A 100 10.77 24.33 11.38
C ASN A 100 11.78 23.42 10.67
N ALA A 101 12.15 22.34 11.31
CA ALA A 101 13.05 21.30 10.81
C ALA A 101 12.35 19.93 10.77
N CYS A 102 11.01 19.92 10.68
CA CYS A 102 10.25 18.71 10.36
C CYS A 102 10.55 18.26 8.92
N ASP A 103 10.18 17.03 8.61
CA ASP A 103 10.41 16.43 7.30
C ASP A 103 9.99 17.42 6.19
N ALA A 104 10.77 17.49 5.12
CA ALA A 104 10.48 18.39 4.00
C ALA A 104 9.30 17.84 3.20
N GLY A 105 8.19 18.59 3.22
CA GLY A 105 6.93 18.22 2.58
C GLY A 105 5.72 18.78 3.31
N ARG A 106 4.54 18.62 2.69
CA ARG A 106 3.24 19.11 3.21
C ARG A 106 2.97 18.65 4.64
N GLU A 107 3.25 17.38 4.94
CA GLU A 107 2.96 16.78 6.24
C GLU A 107 3.81 17.38 7.34
N GLY A 108 5.13 17.52 7.12
CA GLY A 108 6.03 18.14 8.10
C GLY A 108 5.72 19.61 8.34
N GLU A 109 5.27 20.33 7.30
CA GLU A 109 4.81 21.71 7.45
C GLU A 109 3.55 21.78 8.31
N LEU A 110 2.58 20.90 8.06
CA LEU A 110 1.32 20.83 8.82
C LEU A 110 1.55 20.49 10.29
N ILE A 111 2.40 19.49 10.58
CA ILE A 111 2.77 19.07 11.95
C ILE A 111 3.31 20.26 12.73
N PHE A 112 4.28 20.96 12.14
CA PHE A 112 4.91 22.10 12.79
C PHE A 112 3.93 23.27 12.99
N ARG A 113 3.17 23.65 11.95
CA ARG A 113 2.28 24.82 12.01
C ARG A 113 1.14 24.64 13.00
N ILE A 114 0.54 23.45 13.08
CA ILE A 114 -0.50 23.17 14.09
C ILE A 114 0.08 23.27 15.49
N MET A 115 1.26 22.71 15.74
CA MET A 115 1.94 22.80 17.03
C MET A 115 2.27 24.25 17.39
N TYR A 116 2.82 25.00 16.43
CA TYR A 116 3.14 26.41 16.61
C TYR A 116 1.92 27.28 16.90
N LEU A 117 0.81 27.06 16.16
CA LEU A 117 -0.47 27.74 16.39
C LEU A 117 -0.99 27.50 17.80
N LEU A 118 -1.01 26.24 18.24
CA LEU A 118 -1.50 25.86 19.57
C LEU A 118 -0.62 26.37 20.71
N SER A 119 0.68 26.58 20.48
CA SER A 119 1.59 27.13 21.46
C SER A 119 1.35 28.62 21.75
N GLY A 120 0.66 29.33 20.86
CA GLY A 120 0.46 30.78 20.94
C GLY A 120 1.73 31.61 20.70
N CYS A 121 2.82 30.99 20.28
CA CYS A 121 4.09 31.66 19.99
C CYS A 121 3.91 32.68 18.84
N LYS A 122 4.62 33.84 18.91
CA LYS A 122 4.62 34.90 17.90
C LYS A 122 6.02 35.18 17.32
N LYS A 123 7.02 34.39 17.70
CA LYS A 123 8.39 34.56 17.23
C LYS A 123 8.50 34.18 15.73
N PRO A 124 9.42 34.79 14.97
CA PRO A 124 9.55 34.52 13.55
C PRO A 124 9.88 33.04 13.28
N ILE A 125 9.30 32.51 12.21
CA ILE A 125 9.51 31.14 11.75
C ILE A 125 10.54 31.15 10.63
N LYS A 126 11.49 30.24 10.69
CA LYS A 126 12.41 29.90 9.59
C LYS A 126 12.21 28.44 9.21
N ARG A 127 12.55 28.08 7.98
CA ARG A 127 12.41 26.72 7.44
C ARG A 127 13.77 26.13 7.11
N LEU A 128 14.07 24.98 7.70
CA LEU A 128 15.16 24.11 7.32
C LEU A 128 14.62 23.01 6.40
N TRP A 129 15.02 23.03 5.12
CA TRP A 129 14.59 22.07 4.11
C TRP A 129 15.76 21.19 3.71
N LEU A 130 15.69 19.87 3.98
CA LEU A 130 16.80 18.95 3.77
C LEU A 130 16.35 17.71 3.00
N SER A 131 17.08 17.37 1.97
CA SER A 131 16.96 16.11 1.22
C SER A 131 17.91 15.01 1.69
N SER A 132 18.89 15.36 2.54
CA SER A 132 19.86 14.43 3.13
C SER A 132 20.11 14.77 4.59
N MET A 133 20.38 13.74 5.42
CA MET A 133 20.71 13.87 6.84
C MET A 133 22.22 13.81 7.10
N GLU A 134 23.05 13.92 6.08
CA GLU A 134 24.51 14.03 6.25
C GLU A 134 24.87 15.30 7.02
N ASP A 135 25.91 15.21 7.85
CA ASP A 135 26.30 16.30 8.76
C ASP A 135 26.58 17.61 8.02
N GLU A 136 27.21 17.54 6.84
CA GLU A 136 27.52 18.73 6.03
C GLU A 136 26.24 19.35 5.46
N ALA A 137 25.29 18.54 4.97
CA ALA A 137 24.00 19.02 4.49
C ALA A 137 23.21 19.74 5.60
N ILE A 138 23.24 19.21 6.83
CA ILE A 138 22.60 19.83 7.99
C ILE A 138 23.27 21.17 8.31
N ARG A 139 24.60 21.22 8.37
CA ARG A 139 25.33 22.45 8.67
C ARG A 139 25.10 23.54 7.62
N GLN A 140 25.10 23.17 6.35
CA GLN A 140 24.81 24.08 5.24
C GLN A 140 23.33 24.55 5.28
N GLY A 141 22.38 23.64 5.49
CA GLY A 141 20.95 23.99 5.57
C GLY A 141 20.66 24.99 6.70
N VAL A 142 21.27 24.79 7.89
CA VAL A 142 21.12 25.73 9.04
C VAL A 142 21.72 27.12 8.76
N ARG A 143 22.69 27.23 7.86
CA ARG A 143 23.23 28.53 7.40
C ARG A 143 22.32 29.20 6.38
N LEU A 144 21.59 28.42 5.58
CA LEU A 144 20.73 28.85 4.45
C LEU A 144 19.25 28.72 4.76
N LEU A 145 18.83 29.00 5.99
CA LEU A 145 17.41 28.95 6.38
C LEU A 145 16.57 29.88 5.52
N LYS A 146 15.46 29.37 5.03
CA LYS A 146 14.45 30.13 4.28
C LYS A 146 13.45 30.77 5.22
N ASP A 147 12.67 31.74 4.72
CA ASP A 147 11.59 32.33 5.51
C ASP A 147 10.43 31.32 5.64
N GLY A 148 9.81 31.28 6.83
CA GLY A 148 8.65 30.44 7.04
C GLY A 148 7.46 30.82 6.15
N ALA A 149 7.33 32.09 5.81
CA ALA A 149 6.26 32.61 4.96
C ALA A 149 6.30 32.03 3.53
N ASP A 150 7.49 31.70 3.01
CA ASP A 150 7.64 31.05 1.69
C ASP A 150 6.89 29.72 1.59
N TYR A 151 6.49 29.12 2.73
CA TYR A 151 5.81 27.84 2.84
C TYR A 151 4.34 27.96 3.29
N ASP A 152 3.77 29.16 3.29
CA ASP A 152 2.38 29.36 3.71
C ASP A 152 1.41 28.68 2.73
N GLY A 153 1.64 28.71 1.42
CA GLY A 153 0.84 27.99 0.41
C GLY A 153 0.87 26.48 0.64
N LEU A 154 2.05 25.92 0.96
CA LEU A 154 2.21 24.51 1.28
C LEU A 154 1.40 24.10 2.54
N TYR A 155 1.46 24.94 3.58
CA TYR A 155 0.64 24.77 4.78
C TYR A 155 -0.86 24.82 4.50
N GLN A 156 -1.33 25.81 3.72
CA GLN A 156 -2.75 25.93 3.38
C GLN A 156 -3.24 24.73 2.58
N SER A 157 -2.47 24.27 1.60
CA SER A 157 -2.76 23.03 0.85
C SER A 157 -2.91 21.82 1.78
N ALA A 158 -1.97 21.64 2.72
CA ALA A 158 -2.02 20.54 3.68
C ALA A 158 -3.23 20.64 4.63
N LEU A 159 -3.55 21.85 5.08
CA LEU A 159 -4.70 22.12 5.96
C LEU A 159 -6.03 21.85 5.26
N CYS A 160 -6.21 22.33 4.02
CA CYS A 160 -7.41 22.07 3.21
C CYS A 160 -7.60 20.57 3.00
N ARG A 161 -6.52 19.84 2.68
CA ARG A 161 -6.56 18.39 2.58
C ARG A 161 -7.03 17.72 3.88
N MET A 162 -6.46 18.12 5.03
CA MET A 162 -6.85 17.58 6.34
C MET A 162 -8.34 17.82 6.63
N LYS A 163 -8.85 19.02 6.37
CA LYS A 163 -10.27 19.36 6.55
C LYS A 163 -11.18 18.55 5.62
N ALA A 164 -10.83 18.46 4.34
CA ALA A 164 -11.60 17.70 3.35
C ALA A 164 -11.64 16.20 3.68
N ASP A 165 -10.51 15.60 4.04
CA ASP A 165 -10.45 14.20 4.46
C ASP A 165 -11.27 13.95 5.74
N TRP A 166 -11.30 14.92 6.69
CA TRP A 166 -12.15 14.87 7.87
C TRP A 166 -13.65 14.95 7.51
N LEU A 167 -14.05 15.91 6.66
CA LEU A 167 -15.45 16.10 6.24
C LEU A 167 -16.00 14.84 5.56
N VAL A 168 -15.30 14.30 4.58
CA VAL A 168 -15.73 13.08 3.88
C VAL A 168 -15.69 11.88 4.80
N GLY A 169 -14.64 11.77 5.59
CA GLY A 169 -14.44 10.65 6.51
C GLY A 169 -15.53 10.54 7.57
N ILE A 170 -15.84 11.64 8.27
CA ILE A 170 -16.82 11.63 9.35
C ILE A 170 -18.24 11.49 8.83
N ASN A 171 -18.62 12.31 7.85
CA ASN A 171 -19.96 12.32 7.30
C ASN A 171 -20.27 11.00 6.58
N GLY A 172 -19.40 10.56 5.67
CA GLY A 172 -19.59 9.30 4.96
C GLY A 172 -19.59 8.09 5.90
N THR A 173 -18.64 8.04 6.85
CA THR A 173 -18.58 6.92 7.80
C THR A 173 -19.84 6.86 8.69
N ARG A 174 -20.30 7.98 9.23
CA ARG A 174 -21.53 8.01 10.05
C ARG A 174 -22.74 7.67 9.21
N PHE A 175 -22.92 8.32 8.06
CA PHE A 175 -24.05 8.13 7.16
C PHE A 175 -24.22 6.66 6.77
N PHE A 176 -23.21 6.05 6.15
CA PHE A 176 -23.30 4.66 5.71
C PHE A 176 -23.35 3.67 6.88
N THR A 177 -22.69 3.97 8.01
CA THR A 177 -22.77 3.12 9.21
C THR A 177 -24.18 3.07 9.79
N MET A 178 -24.88 4.19 9.87
CA MET A 178 -26.24 4.27 10.39
C MET A 178 -27.24 3.67 9.42
N LEU A 179 -27.12 4.01 8.13
CA LEU A 179 -28.03 3.56 7.09
C LEU A 179 -28.02 2.02 6.94
N TYR A 180 -26.84 1.41 7.02
CA TYR A 180 -26.67 -0.03 6.84
C TYR A 180 -26.46 -0.80 8.17
N HIS A 181 -26.55 -0.14 9.30
CA HIS A 181 -26.37 -0.72 10.63
C HIS A 181 -25.09 -1.55 10.81
N ARG A 182 -24.03 -1.18 10.09
CA ARG A 182 -22.69 -1.80 10.13
C ARG A 182 -21.64 -0.71 10.12
N LYS A 183 -20.56 -0.91 10.90
CA LYS A 183 -19.44 0.03 10.88
C LYS A 183 -18.76 0.02 9.51
N LEU A 184 -19.03 1.05 8.73
CA LEU A 184 -18.52 1.23 7.37
C LEU A 184 -17.66 2.50 7.36
N LYS A 185 -16.35 2.33 7.27
CA LYS A 185 -15.43 3.46 7.16
C LYS A 185 -15.31 3.89 5.71
N VAL A 186 -15.49 5.16 5.47
CA VAL A 186 -15.35 5.81 4.15
C VAL A 186 -14.16 6.73 4.15
N GLY A 187 -13.46 6.82 3.04
CA GLY A 187 -12.35 7.73 2.88
C GLY A 187 -11.98 7.93 1.42
N ARG A 188 -11.64 9.15 1.07
CA ARG A 188 -11.39 9.62 -0.29
C ARG A 188 -10.40 8.76 -1.10
N VAL A 189 -9.33 8.29 -0.46
CA VAL A 189 -8.33 7.43 -1.13
C VAL A 189 -8.56 5.96 -0.83
N MET A 190 -9.02 5.65 0.39
CA MET A 190 -9.25 4.27 0.84
C MET A 190 -10.36 3.59 0.04
N SER A 191 -11.48 4.28 -0.21
CA SER A 191 -12.63 3.71 -0.92
C SER A 191 -12.32 3.39 -2.38
N PRO A 192 -11.74 4.29 -3.21
CA PRO A 192 -11.35 3.96 -4.58
C PRO A 192 -10.27 2.86 -4.64
N THR A 193 -9.32 2.85 -3.70
CA THR A 193 -8.31 1.77 -3.64
C THR A 193 -8.95 0.42 -3.41
N LEU A 194 -9.95 0.33 -2.53
CA LEU A 194 -10.72 -0.90 -2.32
C LEU A 194 -11.54 -1.25 -3.55
N ALA A 195 -12.16 -0.26 -4.21
CA ALA A 195 -12.96 -0.46 -5.42
C ALA A 195 -12.17 -1.11 -6.54
N MET A 196 -10.90 -0.71 -6.76
CA MET A 196 -10.02 -1.33 -7.76
C MET A 196 -9.80 -2.84 -7.51
N ILE A 197 -9.72 -3.24 -6.24
CA ILE A 197 -9.51 -4.65 -5.87
C ILE A 197 -10.82 -5.44 -6.01
N VAL A 198 -11.94 -4.85 -5.61
CA VAL A 198 -13.28 -5.44 -5.75
C VAL A 198 -13.63 -5.63 -7.23
N GLN A 199 -13.36 -4.62 -8.07
CA GLN A 199 -13.53 -4.69 -9.51
C GLN A 199 -12.71 -5.84 -10.12
N ARG A 200 -11.42 -5.96 -9.75
CA ARG A 200 -10.56 -7.05 -10.20
C ARG A 200 -11.10 -8.42 -9.79
N GLU A 201 -11.62 -8.57 -8.59
CA GLU A 201 -12.22 -9.83 -8.15
C GLU A 201 -13.53 -10.14 -8.90
N ALA A 202 -14.32 -9.11 -9.24
CA ALA A 202 -15.52 -9.28 -10.08
C ALA A 202 -15.15 -9.74 -11.49
N GLU A 203 -14.14 -9.15 -12.11
CA GLU A 203 -13.60 -9.57 -13.42
C GLU A 203 -13.13 -11.04 -13.38
N ILE A 204 -12.45 -11.45 -12.33
CA ILE A 204 -11.99 -12.85 -12.16
C ILE A 204 -13.17 -13.81 -12.02
N ARG A 205 -14.19 -13.44 -11.25
CA ARG A 205 -15.39 -14.28 -11.04
C ARG A 205 -16.26 -14.38 -12.29
N ALA A 206 -16.35 -13.31 -13.05
CA ALA A 206 -17.11 -13.28 -14.30
C ALA A 206 -16.38 -13.97 -15.47
N PHE A 207 -15.08 -14.24 -15.32
CA PHE A 207 -14.27 -14.80 -16.39
C PHE A 207 -14.62 -16.28 -16.65
N VAL A 208 -14.97 -16.57 -17.90
CA VAL A 208 -15.21 -17.93 -18.37
C VAL A 208 -13.99 -18.38 -19.21
N PRO A 209 -13.25 -19.41 -18.76
CA PRO A 209 -12.12 -19.91 -19.55
C PRO A 209 -12.56 -20.51 -20.88
N GLU A 210 -12.05 -20.01 -21.99
CA GLU A 210 -12.28 -20.57 -23.32
C GLU A 210 -11.11 -21.50 -23.70
N PRO A 211 -11.38 -22.73 -24.15
CA PRO A 211 -10.35 -23.63 -24.65
C PRO A 211 -9.84 -23.13 -26.01
N PHE A 212 -8.56 -23.27 -26.24
CA PHE A 212 -7.94 -23.10 -27.55
C PHE A 212 -6.95 -24.23 -27.80
N PHE A 213 -6.67 -24.48 -29.06
CA PHE A 213 -5.78 -25.53 -29.50
C PHE A 213 -4.72 -24.94 -30.41
N THR A 214 -3.50 -25.43 -30.30
CA THR A 214 -2.41 -25.11 -31.24
C THR A 214 -1.79 -26.41 -31.70
N VAL A 215 -1.27 -26.41 -32.91
CA VAL A 215 -0.48 -27.53 -33.42
C VAL A 215 0.97 -27.18 -33.24
N GLN A 216 1.73 -28.02 -32.55
CA GLN A 216 3.16 -27.94 -32.43
C GLN A 216 3.78 -28.92 -33.40
N LEU A 217 4.68 -28.41 -34.25
CA LEU A 217 5.56 -29.20 -35.09
C LEU A 217 6.91 -29.29 -34.39
N ASP A 218 7.36 -30.49 -34.13
CA ASP A 218 8.71 -30.75 -33.61
C ASP A 218 9.63 -31.11 -34.78
N LEU A 219 10.70 -30.33 -34.94
CA LEU A 219 11.76 -30.53 -35.91
C LEU A 219 13.04 -30.95 -35.14
N GLU A 220 14.12 -31.27 -35.83
CA GLU A 220 15.34 -31.79 -35.18
C GLU A 220 15.91 -30.83 -34.10
N GLU A 221 15.97 -29.53 -34.37
CA GLU A 221 16.61 -28.54 -33.47
C GLU A 221 15.65 -27.52 -32.89
N LEU A 222 14.37 -27.49 -33.33
CA LEU A 222 13.39 -26.50 -32.86
C LEU A 222 11.96 -27.00 -32.96
N SER A 223 11.06 -26.32 -32.30
CA SER A 223 9.61 -26.55 -32.42
C SER A 223 8.90 -25.29 -32.89
N MET A 224 7.98 -25.42 -33.80
CA MET A 224 7.15 -24.35 -34.33
C MET A 224 5.68 -24.53 -33.91
N THR A 225 4.95 -23.45 -33.79
CA THR A 225 3.55 -23.49 -33.30
C THR A 225 2.61 -22.76 -34.27
N SER A 226 1.45 -23.36 -34.55
CA SER A 226 0.39 -22.73 -35.34
C SER A 226 -0.30 -21.59 -34.59
N GLU A 227 -1.14 -20.84 -35.27
CA GLU A 227 -2.11 -19.96 -34.67
C GLU A 227 -3.08 -20.73 -33.73
N LYS A 228 -3.78 -19.99 -32.86
CA LYS A 228 -4.77 -20.56 -31.95
C LYS A 228 -6.03 -20.95 -32.70
N LEU A 229 -6.39 -22.21 -32.61
CA LEU A 229 -7.62 -22.79 -33.20
C LEU A 229 -8.69 -22.95 -32.11
N LYS A 230 -9.95 -22.70 -32.46
CA LYS A 230 -11.08 -22.89 -31.53
C LYS A 230 -11.60 -24.34 -31.49
N SER A 231 -11.25 -25.18 -32.51
CA SER A 231 -11.76 -26.56 -32.64
C SER A 231 -10.61 -27.56 -32.45
N LYS A 232 -10.80 -28.50 -31.53
CA LYS A 232 -9.90 -29.64 -31.30
C LYS A 232 -9.80 -30.53 -32.53
N GLN A 233 -10.92 -30.74 -33.22
CA GLN A 233 -10.98 -31.56 -34.41
C GLN A 233 -10.14 -30.95 -35.55
N LYS A 234 -10.30 -29.64 -35.81
CA LYS A 234 -9.48 -28.94 -36.83
C LYS A 234 -7.98 -28.98 -36.49
N ALA A 235 -7.64 -28.86 -35.19
CA ALA A 235 -6.24 -28.98 -34.77
C ALA A 235 -5.71 -30.40 -34.96
N ALA A 236 -6.51 -31.44 -34.71
CA ALA A 236 -6.12 -32.83 -34.93
C ALA A 236 -5.96 -33.15 -36.42
N GLU A 237 -6.89 -32.67 -37.27
CA GLU A 237 -6.79 -32.79 -38.71
C GLU A 237 -5.53 -32.12 -39.28
N LEU A 238 -5.21 -30.91 -38.82
CA LEU A 238 -4.01 -30.19 -39.18
C LEU A 238 -2.74 -30.93 -38.74
N ALA A 239 -2.70 -31.39 -37.48
CA ALA A 239 -1.58 -32.17 -36.98
C ALA A 239 -1.36 -33.46 -37.80
N GLY A 240 -2.45 -34.16 -38.12
CA GLY A 240 -2.40 -35.37 -38.97
C GLY A 240 -1.86 -35.12 -40.37
N ARG A 241 -2.24 -33.99 -40.97
CA ARG A 241 -1.75 -33.60 -42.31
C ARG A 241 -0.26 -33.23 -42.30
N CYS A 242 0.18 -32.50 -41.27
CA CYS A 242 1.57 -32.04 -41.18
C CYS A 242 2.54 -33.09 -40.66
N ASN A 243 2.08 -34.17 -40.05
CA ASN A 243 2.93 -35.20 -39.46
C ASN A 243 3.77 -35.92 -40.50
N GLY A 244 5.12 -35.90 -40.39
CA GLY A 244 6.04 -36.50 -41.34
C GLY A 244 6.10 -35.78 -42.67
N LYS A 245 5.61 -34.54 -42.78
CA LYS A 245 5.65 -33.70 -43.97
C LYS A 245 6.77 -32.66 -43.87
N PRO A 246 7.30 -32.19 -44.99
CA PRO A 246 8.25 -31.09 -44.95
C PRO A 246 7.58 -29.77 -44.59
N VAL A 247 8.30 -28.94 -43.87
CA VAL A 247 7.96 -27.54 -43.59
C VAL A 247 8.94 -26.66 -44.36
N ILE A 248 8.44 -25.61 -45.00
CA ILE A 248 9.22 -24.68 -45.82
C ILE A 248 9.29 -23.34 -45.07
N ILE A 249 10.52 -22.87 -44.81
CA ILE A 249 10.75 -21.56 -44.21
C ILE A 249 10.32 -20.47 -45.17
N GLN A 250 9.34 -19.65 -44.77
CA GLN A 250 8.76 -18.59 -45.59
C GLN A 250 9.46 -17.25 -45.36
N SER A 251 9.81 -16.97 -44.12
CA SER A 251 10.54 -15.75 -43.77
C SER A 251 11.36 -15.94 -42.50
N VAL A 252 12.48 -15.26 -42.43
CA VAL A 252 13.33 -15.11 -41.24
C VAL A 252 13.49 -13.63 -40.98
N THR A 253 12.76 -13.09 -39.99
CA THR A 253 12.80 -11.68 -39.66
C THR A 253 13.61 -11.48 -38.39
N GLN A 254 14.63 -10.63 -38.48
CA GLN A 254 15.45 -10.23 -37.34
C GLN A 254 15.17 -8.77 -37.00
N ILE A 255 14.86 -8.50 -35.72
CA ILE A 255 14.56 -7.16 -35.23
C ILE A 255 15.45 -6.90 -34.04
N ASP A 256 16.31 -5.90 -34.16
CA ASP A 256 17.10 -5.43 -33.02
C ASP A 256 16.20 -4.61 -32.09
N LYS A 257 16.21 -4.99 -30.83
CA LYS A 257 15.42 -4.37 -29.77
C LYS A 257 16.32 -3.82 -28.67
N SER A 258 15.92 -2.68 -28.15
CA SER A 258 16.61 -2.00 -27.06
C SER A 258 15.62 -1.73 -25.93
N GLU A 259 15.97 -2.15 -24.71
CA GLU A 259 15.23 -1.79 -23.51
C GLU A 259 16.07 -0.80 -22.70
N ALA A 260 15.55 0.41 -22.53
CA ALA A 260 16.22 1.45 -21.77
C ALA A 260 16.48 1.04 -20.31
N SER A 261 17.56 1.55 -19.74
CA SER A 261 17.88 1.38 -18.33
C SER A 261 16.74 1.88 -17.44
N PRO A 262 16.39 1.16 -16.35
CA PRO A 262 15.42 1.65 -15.39
C PRO A 262 15.96 2.90 -14.70
N ARG A 263 15.06 3.78 -14.30
CA ARG A 263 15.40 4.97 -13.50
C ARG A 263 15.74 4.59 -12.08
N LEU A 264 16.30 5.52 -11.32
CA LEU A 264 16.47 5.41 -9.87
C LEU A 264 15.12 5.20 -9.17
N TYR A 265 15.15 4.84 -7.90
CA TYR A 265 13.92 4.66 -7.14
C TYR A 265 13.35 5.98 -6.60
N ASP A 266 12.05 6.15 -6.79
CA ASP A 266 11.15 6.81 -5.85
C ASP A 266 10.65 5.79 -4.81
N LEU A 267 9.82 6.23 -3.86
CA LEU A 267 9.31 5.32 -2.83
C LEU A 267 8.42 4.22 -3.43
N THR A 268 7.55 4.55 -4.38
CA THR A 268 6.61 3.60 -4.98
C THR A 268 7.33 2.48 -5.73
N SER A 269 8.32 2.83 -6.55
CA SER A 269 9.10 1.83 -7.30
C SER A 269 9.95 0.95 -6.38
N LEU A 270 10.54 1.52 -5.31
CA LEU A 270 11.24 0.74 -4.30
C LEU A 270 10.29 -0.26 -3.60
N GLN A 271 9.10 0.18 -3.19
CA GLN A 271 8.09 -0.68 -2.56
C GLN A 271 7.64 -1.80 -3.50
N ARG A 272 7.42 -1.50 -4.79
CA ARG A 272 7.02 -2.48 -5.80
C ARG A 272 8.09 -3.55 -6.03
N GLU A 273 9.34 -3.14 -6.15
CA GLU A 273 10.44 -4.10 -6.34
C GLU A 273 10.70 -4.91 -5.06
N ALA A 274 10.69 -4.30 -3.87
CA ALA A 274 10.82 -5.00 -2.60
C ALA A 274 9.70 -6.02 -2.38
N ASN A 275 8.46 -5.70 -2.75
CA ASN A 275 7.35 -6.66 -2.69
C ASN A 275 7.56 -7.84 -3.66
N THR A 276 8.06 -7.57 -4.86
CA THR A 276 8.26 -8.60 -5.90
C THR A 276 9.45 -9.52 -5.60
N VAL A 277 10.56 -8.95 -5.13
CA VAL A 277 11.84 -9.66 -4.95
C VAL A 277 11.99 -10.21 -3.53
N LEU A 278 11.61 -9.42 -2.53
CA LEU A 278 11.81 -9.74 -1.11
C LEU A 278 10.53 -10.20 -0.41
N GLY A 279 9.36 -10.00 -1.02
CA GLY A 279 8.05 -10.32 -0.42
C GLY A 279 7.64 -9.36 0.72
N TYR A 280 8.30 -8.20 0.84
CA TYR A 280 7.96 -7.22 1.87
C TYR A 280 6.68 -6.46 1.51
N THR A 281 5.91 -6.08 2.52
CA THR A 281 4.79 -5.17 2.32
C THR A 281 5.30 -3.75 2.02
N ALA A 282 4.44 -2.92 1.44
CA ALA A 282 4.75 -1.52 1.19
C ALA A 282 5.13 -0.78 2.49
N GLN A 283 4.44 -1.08 3.61
CA GLN A 283 4.73 -0.50 4.90
C GLN A 283 6.08 -0.96 5.46
N GLN A 284 6.38 -2.27 5.42
CA GLN A 284 7.68 -2.79 5.84
C GLN A 284 8.84 -2.15 5.07
N THR A 285 8.66 -1.98 3.75
CA THR A 285 9.68 -1.34 2.90
C THR A 285 9.89 0.13 3.30
N LEU A 286 8.80 0.86 3.56
CA LEU A 286 8.90 2.25 4.04
C LEU A 286 9.59 2.32 5.40
N ASP A 287 9.25 1.44 6.34
CA ASP A 287 9.86 1.42 7.68
C ASP A 287 11.35 1.15 7.61
N TYR A 288 11.79 0.21 6.76
CA TYR A 288 13.22 -0.08 6.55
C TYR A 288 13.94 1.09 5.87
N ALA A 289 13.35 1.69 4.84
CA ALA A 289 13.95 2.85 4.16
C ALA A 289 14.03 4.06 5.10
N GLN A 290 13.01 4.29 5.94
CA GLN A 290 13.02 5.33 6.96
C GLN A 290 14.11 5.08 8.01
N GLY A 291 14.28 3.83 8.46
CA GLY A 291 15.36 3.43 9.37
C GLY A 291 16.76 3.67 8.78
N LEU A 292 16.95 3.37 7.50
CA LEU A 292 18.20 3.66 6.78
C LEU A 292 18.45 5.16 6.67
N TYR A 293 17.43 5.96 6.37
CA TYR A 293 17.54 7.43 6.33
C TYR A 293 17.94 8.02 7.69
N GLU A 294 17.30 7.59 8.78
CA GLU A 294 17.61 8.05 10.13
C GLU A 294 19.04 7.66 10.58
N LYS A 295 19.58 6.55 10.02
CA LYS A 295 20.97 6.12 10.18
C LYS A 295 21.92 6.80 9.20
N LYS A 296 21.44 7.71 8.36
CA LYS A 296 22.19 8.45 7.32
C LYS A 296 22.75 7.55 6.21
N LEU A 297 22.15 6.38 5.96
CA LEU A 297 22.64 5.40 4.99
C LEU A 297 21.96 5.50 3.62
N CYS A 298 20.82 6.18 3.53
CA CYS A 298 20.20 6.55 2.27
C CYS A 298 19.61 7.97 2.34
N THR A 299 19.22 8.50 1.17
CA THR A 299 18.52 9.78 1.05
C THR A 299 17.09 9.68 1.52
N TYR A 300 16.36 10.80 1.59
CA TYR A 300 14.98 10.85 2.07
C TYR A 300 14.07 9.92 1.28
N PRO A 301 13.38 8.95 1.92
CA PRO A 301 12.69 7.90 1.19
C PRO A 301 11.31 8.30 0.67
N ARG A 302 10.68 9.37 1.20
CA ARG A 302 9.33 9.77 0.79
C ARG A 302 9.39 10.75 -0.39
N THR A 303 10.04 10.35 -1.45
CA THR A 303 10.17 11.12 -2.70
C THR A 303 9.35 10.48 -3.82
N ASP A 304 8.88 11.31 -4.74
CA ASP A 304 8.25 10.94 -6.01
C ASP A 304 9.22 11.06 -7.19
N SER A 305 10.40 11.64 -6.97
CA SER A 305 11.41 11.79 -8.01
C SER A 305 12.25 10.53 -8.21
N ARG A 306 12.58 10.26 -9.47
CA ARG A 306 13.45 9.16 -9.93
C ARG A 306 14.73 9.69 -10.55
N PHE A 307 15.07 10.96 -10.27
CA PHE A 307 16.23 11.66 -10.80
C PHE A 307 17.02 12.33 -9.68
N LEU A 308 18.27 12.59 -9.96
CA LEU A 308 19.15 13.46 -9.17
C LEU A 308 19.13 14.88 -9.74
N THR A 309 19.59 15.84 -8.99
CA THR A 309 19.79 17.21 -9.46
C THR A 309 21.06 17.30 -10.32
N ASP A 310 21.12 18.25 -11.25
CA ASP A 310 22.24 18.39 -12.20
C ASP A 310 23.59 18.65 -11.51
N ASP A 311 23.60 19.33 -10.36
CA ASP A 311 24.80 19.57 -9.56
C ASP A 311 25.41 18.31 -8.95
N MET A 312 24.62 17.23 -8.85
CA MET A 312 25.09 15.93 -8.36
C MET A 312 25.80 15.09 -9.43
N GLU A 313 25.79 15.48 -10.70
CA GLU A 313 26.34 14.68 -11.82
C GLU A 313 27.81 14.29 -11.57
N SER A 314 28.62 15.21 -11.08
CA SER A 314 30.03 14.95 -10.78
C SER A 314 30.27 13.94 -9.64
N ARG A 315 29.28 13.74 -8.77
CA ARG A 315 29.35 12.81 -7.63
C ARG A 315 28.83 11.41 -7.97
N VAL A 316 28.15 11.25 -9.12
CA VAL A 316 27.55 9.95 -9.50
C VAL A 316 28.58 8.82 -9.56
N PRO A 317 29.80 8.99 -10.10
CA PRO A 317 30.82 7.92 -10.13
C PRO A 317 31.19 7.44 -8.71
N GLU A 318 31.29 8.33 -7.72
CA GLU A 318 31.57 7.98 -6.33
C GLU A 318 30.41 7.17 -5.72
N ILE A 319 29.15 7.57 -6.01
CA ILE A 319 27.95 6.87 -5.56
C ILE A 319 27.87 5.48 -6.21
N VAL A 320 28.27 5.34 -7.48
CA VAL A 320 28.33 4.05 -8.20
C VAL A 320 29.37 3.13 -7.59
N GLY A 321 30.56 3.65 -7.24
CA GLY A 321 31.59 2.88 -6.56
C GLY A 321 31.11 2.37 -5.18
N LEU A 322 30.39 3.22 -4.43
CA LEU A 322 29.74 2.82 -3.19
C LEU A 322 28.68 1.74 -3.40
N ALA A 323 27.83 1.91 -4.41
CA ALA A 323 26.77 0.95 -4.72
C ALA A 323 27.35 -0.43 -5.11
N ALA A 324 28.42 -0.45 -5.90
CA ALA A 324 29.14 -1.67 -6.24
C ALA A 324 29.70 -2.38 -5.00
N LYS A 325 30.28 -1.61 -4.07
CA LYS A 325 30.78 -2.15 -2.79
C LYS A 325 29.65 -2.73 -1.93
N ILE A 326 28.50 -2.06 -1.81
CA ILE A 326 27.33 -2.56 -1.07
C ILE A 326 26.80 -3.86 -1.71
N CYS A 327 26.84 -3.95 -3.03
CA CYS A 327 26.39 -5.14 -3.76
C CYS A 327 27.46 -6.24 -3.86
N GLU A 328 28.69 -5.99 -3.41
CA GLU A 328 29.84 -6.93 -3.47
C GLU A 328 30.19 -7.35 -4.91
N ILE A 329 30.13 -6.40 -5.83
CA ILE A 329 30.45 -6.61 -7.24
C ILE A 329 31.51 -5.59 -7.73
N PRO A 330 32.22 -5.87 -8.83
CA PRO A 330 33.14 -4.91 -9.43
C PRO A 330 32.43 -3.62 -9.83
N THR A 331 33.11 -2.49 -9.68
CA THR A 331 32.60 -1.19 -10.13
C THR A 331 32.50 -1.18 -11.66
N PRO A 332 31.33 -0.82 -12.23
CA PRO A 332 31.17 -0.69 -13.67
C PRO A 332 32.15 0.32 -14.26
N THR A 333 32.75 -0.01 -15.41
CA THR A 333 33.68 0.88 -16.12
C THR A 333 32.96 1.91 -16.98
N ALA A 334 31.79 1.57 -17.52
CA ALA A 334 30.97 2.46 -18.31
C ALA A 334 29.83 3.01 -17.43
N ILE A 335 29.87 4.32 -17.13
CA ILE A 335 28.89 5.03 -16.29
C ILE A 335 28.32 6.19 -17.09
N ASN A 336 27.01 6.23 -17.26
CA ASN A 336 26.31 7.37 -17.84
C ASN A 336 25.66 8.21 -16.73
N SER A 337 26.43 9.12 -16.12
CA SER A 337 25.97 9.98 -15.03
C SER A 337 24.83 10.89 -15.46
N ARG A 338 24.87 11.41 -16.70
CA ARG A 338 23.89 12.37 -17.21
C ARG A 338 22.47 11.81 -17.26
N GLN A 339 22.30 10.52 -17.55
CA GLN A 339 20.96 9.92 -17.71
C GLN A 339 20.17 9.84 -16.40
N VAL A 340 20.81 9.96 -15.23
CA VAL A 340 20.16 9.95 -13.92
C VAL A 340 19.97 11.33 -13.34
N CYS A 341 20.46 12.40 -14.00
CA CYS A 341 20.37 13.79 -13.55
C CYS A 341 19.40 14.57 -14.44
N ASP A 342 18.39 15.21 -13.85
CA ASP A 342 17.51 16.19 -14.48
C ASP A 342 16.79 16.98 -13.37
N SER A 343 17.32 18.15 -13.04
CA SER A 343 16.78 19.02 -11.96
C SER A 343 15.33 19.42 -12.19
N ARG A 344 14.84 19.45 -13.44
CA ARG A 344 13.45 19.79 -13.76
C ARG A 344 12.44 18.71 -13.33
N LYS A 345 12.93 17.47 -13.10
CA LYS A 345 12.15 16.30 -12.67
C LYS A 345 12.36 15.99 -11.18
N VAL A 346 12.99 16.90 -10.46
CA VAL A 346 13.13 16.84 -9.01
C VAL A 346 12.23 17.91 -8.43
N SER A 347 11.19 17.50 -7.72
CA SER A 347 10.27 18.41 -7.00
C SER A 347 10.88 18.85 -5.68
N ASP A 348 10.50 18.20 -4.58
CA ASP A 348 10.98 18.51 -3.23
C ASP A 348 12.28 17.77 -2.89
N HIS A 349 12.40 16.53 -3.37
CA HIS A 349 13.53 15.63 -3.09
C HIS A 349 13.93 14.85 -4.33
N PHE A 350 15.23 14.61 -4.47
CA PHE A 350 15.73 13.72 -5.49
C PHE A 350 15.54 12.23 -5.12
N ALA A 351 15.88 11.34 -6.05
CA ALA A 351 15.70 9.90 -5.94
C ALA A 351 16.38 9.27 -4.70
N ILE A 352 15.92 8.08 -4.33
CA ILE A 352 16.48 7.31 -3.22
C ILE A 352 17.79 6.66 -3.66
N ILE A 353 18.90 7.05 -3.04
CA ILE A 353 20.25 6.53 -3.28
C ILE A 353 20.98 6.27 -1.95
N PRO A 354 22.01 5.41 -1.91
CA PRO A 354 22.86 5.26 -0.74
C PRO A 354 23.70 6.53 -0.55
N THR A 355 24.00 6.86 0.70
CA THR A 355 24.88 7.98 1.05
C THR A 355 26.32 7.53 1.33
N LEU A 356 27.28 8.44 1.26
CA LEU A 356 28.68 8.13 1.55
C LEU A 356 28.93 7.72 3.01
N SER A 357 27.99 7.95 3.90
CA SER A 357 28.05 7.46 5.28
C SER A 357 28.11 5.93 5.37
N CYS A 358 27.63 5.21 4.34
CA CYS A 358 27.77 3.76 4.25
C CYS A 358 29.25 3.29 4.24
N LEU A 359 30.19 4.12 3.79
CA LEU A 359 31.63 3.78 3.82
C LEU A 359 32.19 3.67 5.23
N LYS A 360 31.59 4.39 6.18
CA LYS A 360 32.05 4.47 7.59
C LYS A 360 31.23 3.55 8.51
N ALA A 361 30.09 3.03 8.02
CA ALA A 361 29.18 2.19 8.79
C ALA A 361 29.51 0.70 8.64
N ASP A 362 29.37 -0.04 9.72
CA ASP A 362 29.38 -1.52 9.64
C ASP A 362 27.98 -2.00 9.21
N LEU A 363 27.83 -2.27 7.91
CA LEU A 363 26.57 -2.70 7.33
C LEU A 363 26.14 -4.10 7.78
N SER A 364 27.05 -4.91 8.35
CA SER A 364 26.72 -6.24 8.87
C SER A 364 25.83 -6.18 10.12
N LEU A 365 25.91 -5.08 10.87
CA LEU A 365 25.11 -4.83 12.07
C LEU A 365 23.66 -4.38 11.78
N LEU A 366 23.35 -4.09 10.52
CA LEU A 366 21.99 -3.70 10.14
C LEU A 366 21.03 -4.88 10.27
N PRO A 367 19.78 -4.63 10.70
CA PRO A 367 18.70 -5.61 10.59
C PRO A 367 18.61 -6.16 9.16
N ALA A 368 18.29 -7.45 9.02
CA ALA A 368 18.28 -8.13 7.72
C ALA A 368 17.38 -7.41 6.68
N GLY A 369 16.22 -6.90 7.12
CA GLY A 369 15.32 -6.15 6.24
C GLY A 369 15.92 -4.83 5.73
N GLU A 370 16.54 -4.05 6.60
CA GLU A 370 17.22 -2.81 6.21
C GLU A 370 18.38 -3.07 5.25
N ARG A 371 19.18 -4.09 5.53
CA ARG A 371 20.30 -4.49 4.66
C ARG A 371 19.81 -4.93 3.27
N ALA A 372 18.73 -5.70 3.20
CA ALA A 372 18.13 -6.12 1.94
C ALA A 372 17.61 -4.92 1.13
N VAL A 373 16.91 -3.98 1.77
CA VAL A 373 16.43 -2.76 1.12
C VAL A 373 17.58 -1.86 0.67
N LEU A 374 18.63 -1.71 1.48
CA LEU A 374 19.84 -0.96 1.08
C LEU A 374 20.50 -1.57 -0.18
N LYS A 375 20.55 -2.91 -0.24
CA LYS A 375 21.10 -3.62 -1.41
C LYS A 375 20.25 -3.40 -2.66
N LEU A 376 18.90 -3.35 -2.54
CA LEU A 376 18.03 -2.98 -3.65
C LEU A 376 18.28 -1.54 -4.12
N ILE A 377 18.40 -0.58 -3.18
CA ILE A 377 18.70 0.81 -3.49
C ILE A 377 20.05 0.92 -4.22
N ALA A 378 21.08 0.24 -3.75
CA ALA A 378 22.39 0.23 -4.40
C ALA A 378 22.35 -0.37 -5.82
N ARG A 379 21.63 -1.49 -5.99
CA ARG A 379 21.43 -2.10 -7.33
C ARG A 379 20.72 -1.18 -8.30
N SER A 380 19.75 -0.39 -7.83
CA SER A 380 19.04 0.55 -8.70
C SER A 380 19.99 1.60 -9.27
N VAL A 381 20.97 2.07 -8.48
CA VAL A 381 22.00 3.00 -8.96
C VAL A 381 22.81 2.37 -10.08
N LEU A 382 23.31 1.15 -9.89
CA LEU A 382 24.11 0.44 -10.88
C LEU A 382 23.34 0.24 -12.20
N ARG A 383 22.08 -0.16 -12.10
CA ARG A 383 21.20 -0.34 -13.27
C ARG A 383 20.91 0.99 -13.98
N ALA A 384 20.63 2.04 -13.20
CA ALA A 384 20.22 3.33 -13.73
C ALA A 384 21.33 4.06 -14.50
N VAL A 385 22.60 3.81 -14.20
CA VAL A 385 23.74 4.44 -14.89
C VAL A 385 24.30 3.61 -16.04
N SER A 386 23.78 2.40 -16.24
CA SER A 386 24.26 1.46 -17.27
C SER A 386 23.62 1.71 -18.63
N GLY A 387 24.19 1.12 -19.66
CA GLY A 387 23.63 1.12 -21.01
C GLY A 387 22.31 0.32 -21.11
N PRO A 388 21.58 0.45 -22.20
CA PRO A 388 20.37 -0.29 -22.46
C PRO A 388 20.66 -1.80 -22.61
N PHE A 389 19.66 -2.62 -22.35
CA PHE A 389 19.69 -4.04 -22.68
C PHE A 389 19.38 -4.21 -24.16
N LEU A 390 20.34 -4.77 -24.92
CA LEU A 390 20.23 -4.95 -26.36
C LEU A 390 20.08 -6.44 -26.70
N TYR A 391 19.14 -6.75 -27.58
CA TYR A 391 18.93 -8.10 -28.07
C TYR A 391 18.31 -8.10 -29.46
N THR A 392 18.58 -9.15 -30.23
CA THR A 392 17.92 -9.41 -31.49
C THR A 392 16.80 -10.43 -31.28
N GLU A 393 15.58 -10.09 -31.65
CA GLU A 393 14.45 -11.01 -31.71
C GLU A 393 14.39 -11.58 -33.14
N THR A 394 14.52 -12.89 -33.27
CA THR A 394 14.36 -13.60 -34.51
C THR A 394 13.00 -14.26 -34.57
N GLU A 395 12.17 -13.89 -35.52
CA GLU A 395 10.87 -14.52 -35.78
C GLU A 395 10.95 -15.28 -37.09
N VAL A 396 10.71 -16.58 -37.04
CA VAL A 396 10.71 -17.46 -38.22
C VAL A 396 9.28 -17.87 -38.47
N SER A 397 8.83 -17.66 -39.72
CA SER A 397 7.54 -18.14 -40.22
C SER A 397 7.81 -19.22 -41.26
N ALA A 398 7.06 -20.31 -41.18
CA ALA A 398 7.18 -21.44 -42.08
C ALA A 398 5.80 -21.97 -42.47
N SER A 399 5.71 -22.61 -43.63
CA SER A 399 4.49 -23.21 -44.15
C SER A 399 4.59 -24.73 -44.14
N CYS A 400 3.52 -25.39 -43.66
CA CYS A 400 3.32 -26.81 -43.78
C CYS A 400 1.86 -27.06 -44.19
N GLU A 401 1.61 -27.76 -45.31
CA GLU A 401 0.25 -28.03 -45.80
C GLU A 401 -0.65 -26.79 -45.83
N ASP A 402 -0.14 -25.69 -46.42
CA ASP A 402 -0.80 -24.38 -46.55
C ASP A 402 -1.15 -23.68 -45.23
N ASN A 403 -0.59 -24.10 -44.11
CA ASN A 403 -0.79 -23.48 -42.81
C ASN A 403 0.54 -22.89 -42.31
N THR A 404 0.41 -21.73 -41.64
CA THR A 404 1.53 -21.00 -41.08
C THR A 404 1.87 -21.46 -39.67
N PHE A 405 3.18 -21.69 -39.47
CA PHE A 405 3.76 -21.99 -38.14
C PHE A 405 4.85 -20.99 -37.84
N THR A 406 4.94 -20.58 -36.57
CA THR A 406 5.90 -19.58 -36.14
C THR A 406 6.74 -20.05 -34.95
N VAL A 407 7.96 -19.55 -34.87
CA VAL A 407 8.83 -19.67 -33.70
C VAL A 407 9.56 -18.37 -33.47
N LYS A 408 9.79 -18.01 -32.20
CA LYS A 408 10.54 -16.82 -31.80
C LYS A 408 11.76 -17.23 -31.00
N GLY A 409 12.88 -16.66 -31.38
CA GLY A 409 14.12 -16.74 -30.65
C GLY A 409 14.57 -15.37 -30.15
N LYS A 410 15.50 -15.40 -29.22
CA LYS A 410 16.09 -14.19 -28.62
C LYS A 410 17.58 -14.41 -28.43
N THR A 411 18.38 -13.52 -29.00
CA THR A 411 19.84 -13.50 -28.83
C THR A 411 20.25 -12.21 -28.17
N VAL A 412 20.83 -12.29 -27.00
CA VAL A 412 21.31 -11.11 -26.24
C VAL A 412 22.61 -10.64 -26.85
N THR A 413 22.64 -9.37 -27.32
CA THR A 413 23.85 -8.76 -27.93
C THR A 413 24.63 -7.93 -26.90
N ASP A 414 23.92 -7.27 -25.95
CA ASP A 414 24.53 -6.59 -24.80
C ASP A 414 23.61 -6.73 -23.58
N PRO A 415 24.07 -7.33 -22.48
CA PRO A 415 23.28 -7.48 -21.28
C PRO A 415 22.94 -6.14 -20.60
N GLY A 416 23.68 -5.06 -20.88
CA GLY A 416 23.46 -3.72 -20.37
C GLY A 416 23.15 -3.70 -18.87
N TRP A 417 22.08 -2.99 -18.49
CA TRP A 417 21.65 -2.89 -17.10
C TRP A 417 21.14 -4.22 -16.50
N ARG A 418 20.79 -5.21 -17.31
CA ARG A 418 20.27 -6.50 -16.83
C ARG A 418 21.33 -7.40 -16.20
N GLN A 419 22.62 -7.13 -16.43
CA GLN A 419 23.72 -7.85 -15.76
C GLN A 419 23.68 -7.76 -14.23
N PHE A 420 22.97 -6.77 -13.68
CA PHE A 420 22.81 -6.57 -12.24
C PHE A 420 21.58 -7.27 -11.64
N PHE A 421 20.89 -8.12 -12.41
CA PHE A 421 19.86 -9.00 -11.85
C PHE A 421 20.45 -10.31 -11.33
N GLU A 422 19.76 -10.92 -10.34
CA GLU A 422 20.16 -12.23 -9.78
C GLU A 422 19.87 -13.41 -10.73
N LYS A 423 19.03 -13.22 -11.74
CA LYS A 423 18.70 -14.24 -12.74
C LYS A 423 19.33 -13.85 -14.06
N GLU A 424 20.09 -14.78 -14.62
CA GLU A 424 20.54 -14.70 -15.99
C GLU A 424 19.32 -14.52 -16.93
N THR A 425 19.44 -13.64 -17.87
CA THR A 425 18.51 -13.52 -18.99
C THR A 425 18.63 -14.79 -19.83
N GLU A 426 17.57 -15.60 -19.86
CA GLU A 426 17.55 -16.77 -20.74
C GLU A 426 17.72 -16.32 -22.19
N ASP A 427 18.86 -16.65 -22.75
CA ASP A 427 19.13 -16.59 -24.17
C ASP A 427 18.46 -17.80 -24.81
N LYS A 428 17.71 -17.61 -25.89
CA LYS A 428 17.04 -18.67 -26.64
C LYS A 428 17.33 -18.47 -28.13
N PRO A 429 18.59 -18.65 -28.50
CA PRO A 429 18.94 -18.51 -29.91
C PRO A 429 18.21 -19.59 -30.73
N LEU A 430 17.84 -19.24 -31.96
CA LEU A 430 17.39 -20.21 -32.95
C LEU A 430 18.60 -20.66 -33.79
N PRO A 431 18.56 -21.88 -34.36
CA PRO A 431 19.54 -22.28 -35.34
C PRO A 431 19.53 -21.33 -36.53
N MET A 432 20.62 -21.32 -37.31
CA MET A 432 20.66 -20.52 -38.52
C MET A 432 19.71 -21.12 -39.57
N LEU A 433 18.70 -20.34 -39.95
CA LEU A 433 17.68 -20.74 -40.93
C LEU A 433 17.69 -19.76 -42.09
N ALA A 434 17.34 -20.25 -43.27
CA ALA A 434 17.24 -19.44 -44.47
C ALA A 434 15.85 -19.57 -45.12
N GLU A 435 15.39 -18.51 -45.78
CA GLU A 435 14.16 -18.55 -46.58
C GLU A 435 14.28 -19.61 -47.70
N GLY A 436 13.20 -20.36 -47.91
CA GLY A 436 13.15 -21.49 -48.82
C GLY A 436 13.75 -22.78 -48.26
N GLN A 437 14.38 -22.76 -47.08
CA GLN A 437 14.92 -23.98 -46.46
C GLN A 437 13.78 -24.95 -46.14
N VAL A 438 13.99 -26.21 -46.47
CA VAL A 438 13.06 -27.30 -46.19
C VAL A 438 13.56 -28.07 -44.97
N LEU A 439 12.67 -28.30 -43.99
CA LEU A 439 12.97 -29.05 -42.79
C LEU A 439 11.92 -30.17 -42.64
N ASP A 440 12.33 -31.32 -42.12
CA ASP A 440 11.43 -32.43 -41.91
C ASP A 440 10.74 -32.34 -40.53
N VAL A 441 9.43 -32.54 -40.49
CA VAL A 441 8.65 -32.62 -39.28
C VAL A 441 8.78 -34.00 -38.65
N SER A 442 9.48 -34.09 -37.55
CA SER A 442 9.66 -35.35 -36.78
C SER A 442 8.35 -35.80 -36.14
N SER A 443 7.59 -34.85 -35.58
CA SER A 443 6.26 -35.12 -35.02
C SER A 443 5.37 -33.87 -35.08
N ALA A 444 4.07 -34.09 -35.20
CA ALA A 444 3.06 -33.02 -35.07
C ALA A 444 2.08 -33.38 -33.94
N SER A 445 1.92 -32.50 -32.98
CA SER A 445 1.07 -32.74 -31.80
C SER A 445 0.13 -31.58 -31.52
N VAL A 446 -1.07 -31.90 -31.02
CA VAL A 446 -2.03 -30.89 -30.57
C VAL A 446 -1.73 -30.52 -29.12
N LYS A 447 -1.56 -29.24 -28.87
CA LYS A 447 -1.47 -28.66 -27.52
C LYS A 447 -2.79 -27.99 -27.17
N GLU A 448 -3.38 -28.39 -26.07
CA GLU A 448 -4.60 -27.80 -25.53
C GLU A 448 -4.22 -26.73 -24.50
N GLY A 449 -4.77 -25.55 -24.67
CA GLY A 449 -4.65 -24.43 -23.75
C GLY A 449 -6.02 -23.88 -23.35
N LYS A 450 -6.07 -23.09 -22.30
CA LYS A 450 -7.24 -22.32 -21.89
C LYS A 450 -6.85 -20.88 -21.67
N THR A 451 -7.73 -19.95 -22.03
CA THR A 451 -7.56 -18.56 -21.62
C THR A 451 -7.55 -18.49 -20.09
N SER A 452 -6.83 -17.53 -19.52
CA SER A 452 -6.70 -17.37 -18.07
C SER A 452 -7.34 -16.08 -17.61
N ALA A 453 -7.99 -16.12 -16.45
CA ALA A 453 -8.53 -14.94 -15.81
C ALA A 453 -7.41 -13.90 -15.52
N PRO A 454 -7.76 -12.62 -15.40
CA PRO A 454 -6.84 -11.61 -14.91
C PRO A 454 -6.21 -12.04 -13.58
N LYS A 455 -4.94 -11.70 -13.35
CA LYS A 455 -4.27 -12.03 -12.10
C LYS A 455 -4.81 -11.15 -10.97
N ARG A 456 -4.99 -11.72 -9.77
CA ARG A 456 -5.25 -10.94 -8.57
C ARG A 456 -4.14 -9.97 -8.30
N LEU A 457 -4.49 -8.83 -7.70
CA LEU A 457 -3.52 -7.80 -7.36
C LEU A 457 -2.63 -8.27 -6.19
N THR A 458 -1.33 -7.96 -6.31
CA THR A 458 -0.36 -7.95 -5.21
C THR A 458 -0.19 -6.51 -4.74
N GLU A 459 0.52 -6.26 -3.63
CA GLU A 459 0.82 -4.88 -3.25
C GLU A 459 1.61 -4.15 -4.34
N ALA A 460 2.57 -4.81 -4.99
CA ALA A 460 3.32 -4.22 -6.09
C ALA A 460 2.42 -3.77 -7.26
N SER A 461 1.48 -4.63 -7.68
CA SER A 461 0.56 -4.28 -8.78
C SER A 461 -0.53 -3.30 -8.36
N LEU A 462 -0.96 -3.33 -7.09
CA LEU A 462 -1.90 -2.33 -6.57
C LEU A 462 -1.25 -0.95 -6.49
N LEU A 463 0.00 -0.85 -5.99
CA LEU A 463 0.76 0.40 -5.97
C LEU A 463 0.93 0.99 -7.38
N ALA A 464 1.22 0.15 -8.38
CA ALA A 464 1.28 0.58 -9.78
C ALA A 464 -0.08 1.10 -10.27
N ALA A 465 -1.16 0.38 -9.94
CA ALA A 465 -2.51 0.80 -10.32
C ALA A 465 -2.95 2.09 -9.59
N MET A 466 -2.57 2.27 -8.32
CA MET A 466 -2.80 3.53 -7.59
C MET A 466 -2.01 4.70 -8.19
N GLU A 467 -0.78 4.45 -8.66
CA GLU A 467 0.09 5.47 -9.26
C GLU A 467 -0.47 5.97 -10.59
N SER A 468 -1.00 5.07 -11.43
CA SER A 468 -1.58 5.39 -12.74
C SER A 468 -3.11 5.60 -12.71
N ALA A 469 -3.70 5.62 -11.53
CA ALA A 469 -5.14 5.81 -11.40
C ALA A 469 -5.54 7.24 -11.83
N GLY A 470 -6.51 7.36 -12.75
CA GLY A 470 -6.96 8.63 -13.30
C GLY A 470 -6.18 9.12 -14.54
N ASP A 471 -5.09 8.47 -14.94
CA ASP A 471 -4.27 8.90 -16.11
C ASP A 471 -5.06 8.94 -17.42
N LYS A 472 -6.08 8.09 -17.57
CA LYS A 472 -6.91 8.04 -18.79
C LYS A 472 -7.97 9.14 -18.85
N GLU A 473 -8.26 9.77 -17.73
CA GLU A 473 -9.37 10.70 -17.52
C GLU A 473 -8.89 12.15 -17.39
N LEU A 474 -7.57 12.35 -17.25
CA LEU A 474 -6.94 13.66 -17.16
C LEU A 474 -6.37 14.10 -18.51
N PRO A 475 -6.30 15.43 -18.80
CA PRO A 475 -5.59 15.95 -19.96
C PRO A 475 -4.11 15.51 -20.00
N GLU A 476 -3.53 15.38 -21.20
CA GLU A 476 -2.12 14.94 -21.39
C GLU A 476 -1.08 15.81 -20.66
N ASP A 477 -1.41 17.07 -20.41
CA ASP A 477 -0.60 18.06 -19.71
C ASP A 477 -0.87 18.12 -18.20
N ALA A 478 -1.84 17.37 -17.68
CA ALA A 478 -2.10 17.29 -16.25
C ALA A 478 -1.01 16.51 -15.51
N GLU A 479 -0.63 17.01 -14.34
CA GLU A 479 0.34 16.31 -13.49
C GLU A 479 -0.30 15.05 -12.86
N HIS A 480 0.03 13.89 -13.41
CA HIS A 480 -0.50 12.59 -12.99
C HIS A 480 0.05 12.19 -11.61
N ARG A 481 -0.78 12.26 -10.57
CA ARG A 481 -0.38 11.85 -9.20
C ARG A 481 -1.05 10.57 -8.70
N GLY A 482 -2.05 10.06 -9.40
CA GLY A 482 -2.77 8.86 -9.04
C GLY A 482 -3.51 8.95 -7.70
N LEU A 483 -3.82 7.79 -7.11
CA LEU A 483 -4.47 7.67 -5.80
C LEU A 483 -3.45 7.74 -4.66
N GLY A 484 -3.55 8.76 -3.82
CA GLY A 484 -2.67 9.00 -2.69
C GLY A 484 -1.25 9.38 -3.11
N THR A 485 -0.48 9.89 -2.17
CA THR A 485 0.93 10.20 -2.37
C THR A 485 1.81 8.97 -2.10
N PRO A 486 3.04 8.89 -2.59
CA PRO A 486 3.97 7.81 -2.24
C PRO A 486 4.05 7.55 -0.72
N ALA A 487 4.05 8.62 0.08
CA ALA A 487 4.13 8.52 1.53
C ALA A 487 2.90 7.88 2.20
N THR A 488 1.72 7.97 1.57
CA THR A 488 0.44 7.55 2.19
C THR A 488 -0.10 6.21 1.66
N ARG A 489 0.29 5.77 0.46
CA ARG A 489 -0.24 4.54 -0.17
C ARG A 489 -0.08 3.30 0.72
N ALA A 490 1.10 3.13 1.33
CA ALA A 490 1.36 2.01 2.23
C ALA A 490 0.39 1.97 3.41
N SER A 491 0.22 3.10 4.10
CA SER A 491 -0.68 3.20 5.26
C SER A 491 -2.16 2.97 4.90
N ILE A 492 -2.58 3.33 3.68
CA ILE A 492 -3.93 3.07 3.18
C ILE A 492 -4.15 1.56 2.99
N ILE A 493 -3.19 0.85 2.41
CA ILE A 493 -3.27 -0.61 2.25
C ILE A 493 -3.33 -1.29 3.63
N GLU A 494 -2.46 -0.89 4.58
CA GLU A 494 -2.49 -1.41 5.94
C GLU A 494 -3.83 -1.15 6.64
N LYS A 495 -4.40 0.04 6.46
CA LYS A 495 -5.71 0.40 7.03
C LYS A 495 -6.83 -0.46 6.45
N LEU A 496 -6.85 -0.72 5.16
CA LEU A 496 -7.82 -1.62 4.53
C LEU A 496 -7.73 -3.04 5.09
N VAL A 497 -6.52 -3.54 5.36
CA VAL A 497 -6.31 -4.86 5.96
C VAL A 497 -6.70 -4.85 7.44
N SER A 498 -6.28 -3.86 8.22
CA SER A 498 -6.60 -3.75 9.66
C SER A 498 -8.11 -3.57 9.92
N ASP A 499 -8.80 -2.85 9.04
CA ASP A 499 -10.26 -2.64 9.08
C ASP A 499 -11.03 -3.83 8.49
N ARG A 500 -10.34 -4.90 8.06
CA ARG A 500 -10.90 -6.14 7.52
C ARG A 500 -11.71 -5.99 6.23
N TYR A 501 -11.39 -5.01 5.43
CA TYR A 501 -11.92 -4.89 4.06
C TYR A 501 -11.12 -5.72 3.07
N LEU A 502 -9.83 -5.95 3.36
CA LEU A 502 -8.91 -6.78 2.58
C LEU A 502 -8.23 -7.83 3.46
N GLU A 503 -7.84 -8.92 2.83
CA GLU A 503 -6.95 -9.92 3.41
C GLU A 503 -5.76 -10.19 2.49
N ARG A 504 -4.62 -10.54 3.10
CA ARG A 504 -3.40 -10.98 2.42
C ARG A 504 -3.39 -12.50 2.37
N LYS A 505 -3.47 -13.08 1.18
CA LYS A 505 -3.44 -14.54 1.01
C LYS A 505 -2.20 -14.98 0.25
N LYS A 506 -1.40 -15.84 0.87
CA LYS A 506 -0.21 -16.41 0.23
C LYS A 506 -0.64 -17.37 -0.89
N ALA A 507 -0.13 -17.16 -2.11
CA ALA A 507 -0.38 -17.99 -3.27
C ALA A 507 0.96 -18.29 -3.96
N LYS A 508 1.41 -19.55 -3.91
CA LYS A 508 2.72 -19.98 -4.45
C LYS A 508 3.86 -19.05 -4.00
N LYS A 509 4.33 -18.18 -4.91
CA LYS A 509 5.47 -17.26 -4.67
C LYS A 509 5.06 -15.86 -4.21
N ASN A 510 3.78 -15.47 -4.35
CA ASN A 510 3.32 -14.10 -4.14
C ASN A 510 2.22 -14.04 -3.08
N VAL A 511 2.09 -12.88 -2.44
CA VAL A 511 0.98 -12.55 -1.55
C VAL A 511 -0.04 -11.74 -2.37
N GLN A 512 -1.27 -12.26 -2.45
CA GLN A 512 -2.39 -11.64 -3.16
C GLN A 512 -3.26 -10.86 -2.18
N LEU A 513 -3.82 -9.75 -2.66
CA LEU A 513 -4.83 -8.97 -1.96
C LEU A 513 -6.21 -9.43 -2.41
N ILE A 514 -7.04 -9.84 -1.45
CA ILE A 514 -8.39 -10.35 -1.71
C ILE A 514 -9.39 -9.52 -0.92
N PRO A 515 -10.46 -9.01 -1.56
CA PRO A 515 -11.49 -8.29 -0.82
C PRO A 515 -12.30 -9.27 0.04
N THR A 516 -12.56 -8.88 1.27
CA THR A 516 -13.46 -9.64 2.15
C THR A 516 -14.93 -9.42 1.75
N PRO A 517 -15.87 -10.24 2.22
CA PRO A 517 -17.30 -9.97 2.02
C PRO A 517 -17.70 -8.56 2.49
N LEU A 518 -17.14 -8.09 3.62
CA LEU A 518 -17.40 -6.73 4.13
C LEU A 518 -16.84 -5.66 3.18
N GLY A 519 -15.66 -5.89 2.59
CA GLY A 519 -15.07 -4.96 1.61
C GLY A 519 -15.89 -4.89 0.32
N ILE A 520 -16.39 -6.04 -0.18
CA ILE A 520 -17.28 -6.09 -1.34
C ILE A 520 -18.57 -5.34 -1.02
N SER A 521 -19.21 -5.64 0.12
CA SER A 521 -20.46 -4.98 0.52
C SER A 521 -20.30 -3.46 0.66
N LEU A 522 -19.17 -2.99 1.21
CA LEU A 522 -18.89 -1.55 1.30
C LEU A 522 -18.90 -0.91 -0.09
N ILE A 523 -18.15 -1.47 -1.05
CA ILE A 523 -18.09 -0.92 -2.41
C ILE A 523 -19.42 -1.00 -3.12
N THR A 524 -20.19 -2.07 -2.90
CA THR A 524 -21.53 -2.21 -3.51
C THR A 524 -22.50 -1.10 -3.08
N VAL A 525 -22.38 -0.60 -1.84
CA VAL A 525 -23.27 0.44 -1.32
C VAL A 525 -22.71 1.85 -1.45
N LEU A 526 -21.45 2.03 -1.79
CA LEU A 526 -20.90 3.38 -2.00
C LEU A 526 -21.32 3.92 -3.38
N PRO A 527 -21.66 5.21 -3.51
CA PRO A 527 -21.89 5.84 -4.81
C PRO A 527 -20.60 5.88 -5.63
N GLU A 528 -20.72 5.88 -6.95
CA GLU A 528 -19.61 5.83 -7.90
C GLU A 528 -18.59 6.95 -7.64
N GLN A 529 -19.04 8.13 -7.29
CA GLN A 529 -18.20 9.29 -6.97
C GLN A 529 -17.16 8.98 -5.87
N LEU A 530 -17.52 8.21 -4.83
CA LEU A 530 -16.61 7.81 -3.76
C LEU A 530 -15.75 6.58 -4.10
N GLN A 531 -16.05 5.90 -5.22
CA GLN A 531 -15.29 4.78 -5.74
C GLN A 531 -14.29 5.21 -6.82
N SER A 532 -14.49 6.38 -7.43
CA SER A 532 -13.67 6.87 -8.54
C SER A 532 -12.33 7.45 -8.06
N PRO A 533 -11.22 7.10 -8.72
CA PRO A 533 -9.95 7.79 -8.55
C PRO A 533 -9.97 9.25 -8.98
N GLN A 534 -10.87 9.61 -9.91
CA GLN A 534 -10.95 10.94 -10.52
C GLN A 534 -11.15 12.04 -9.47
N LEU A 535 -12.07 11.84 -8.52
CA LEU A 535 -12.29 12.78 -7.42
C LEU A 535 -11.00 13.10 -6.66
N THR A 536 -10.17 12.08 -6.43
CA THR A 536 -8.89 12.26 -5.73
C THR A 536 -7.89 13.03 -6.59
N ALA A 537 -7.83 12.76 -7.88
CA ALA A 537 -6.94 13.46 -8.82
C ALA A 537 -7.31 14.95 -8.94
N GLU A 538 -8.59 15.25 -9.08
CA GLU A 538 -9.12 16.63 -9.12
C GLU A 538 -8.77 17.41 -7.83
N TRP A 539 -8.91 16.77 -6.67
CA TRP A 539 -8.55 17.40 -5.40
C TRP A 539 -7.05 17.68 -5.30
N GLU A 540 -6.19 16.73 -5.66
CA GLU A 540 -4.74 16.93 -5.61
C GLU A 540 -4.29 18.05 -6.55
N GLN A 541 -4.91 18.18 -7.73
CA GLN A 541 -4.67 19.30 -8.64
C GLN A 541 -5.07 20.65 -8.00
N ARG A 542 -6.24 20.73 -7.40
CA ARG A 542 -6.71 21.94 -6.72
C ARG A 542 -5.88 22.29 -5.49
N LEU A 543 -5.45 21.30 -4.73
CA LEU A 543 -4.54 21.49 -3.59
C LEU A 543 -3.18 22.02 -4.03
N LYS A 544 -2.71 21.64 -5.22
CA LYS A 544 -1.51 22.21 -5.81
C LYS A 544 -1.71 23.66 -6.23
N GLN A 545 -2.85 23.99 -6.80
CA GLN A 545 -3.20 25.39 -7.10
C GLN A 545 -3.23 26.27 -5.84
N ILE A 546 -3.73 25.74 -4.71
CA ILE A 546 -3.65 26.43 -3.41
C ILE A 546 -2.20 26.63 -2.98
N GLU A 547 -1.36 25.61 -3.12
CA GLU A 547 0.07 25.67 -2.78
C GLU A 547 0.79 26.78 -3.56
N HIS A 548 0.43 26.97 -4.83
CA HIS A 548 0.99 27.99 -5.71
C HIS A 548 0.29 29.37 -5.60
N GLY A 549 -0.78 29.49 -4.80
CA GLY A 549 -1.55 30.73 -4.64
C GLY A 549 -2.50 31.02 -5.80
N GLU A 550 -2.76 30.05 -6.67
CA GLU A 550 -3.65 30.16 -7.84
C GLU A 550 -5.13 29.93 -7.50
N LEU A 551 -5.41 29.24 -6.38
CA LEU A 551 -6.75 28.97 -5.86
C LEU A 551 -6.84 29.37 -4.38
N LEU A 552 -7.94 30.02 -4.01
CA LEU A 552 -8.21 30.37 -2.62
C LEU A 552 -8.62 29.10 -1.80
N PRO A 553 -8.08 28.90 -0.60
CA PRO A 553 -8.44 27.79 0.30
C PRO A 553 -9.94 27.69 0.58
N GLU A 554 -10.61 28.83 0.76
CA GLU A 554 -12.04 28.92 1.09
C GLU A 554 -12.94 28.41 -0.04
N SER A 555 -12.53 28.59 -1.31
CA SER A 555 -13.26 28.07 -2.46
C SER A 555 -13.23 26.54 -2.48
N PHE A 556 -12.08 25.95 -2.19
CA PHE A 556 -11.96 24.50 -2.09
C PHE A 556 -12.77 23.94 -0.92
N ASP A 557 -12.67 24.56 0.27
CA ASP A 557 -13.43 24.15 1.46
C ASP A 557 -14.96 24.21 1.22
N ALA A 558 -15.45 25.23 0.49
CA ALA A 558 -16.87 25.39 0.16
C ALA A 558 -17.37 24.29 -0.77
N ASP A 559 -16.61 23.94 -1.80
CA ASP A 559 -16.99 22.92 -2.78
C ASP A 559 -17.01 21.53 -2.12
N ILE A 560 -16.09 21.25 -1.18
CA ILE A 560 -16.11 20.01 -0.41
C ILE A 560 -17.34 19.92 0.49
N ALA A 561 -17.71 21.03 1.13
CA ALA A 561 -18.91 21.08 1.95
C ALA A 561 -20.18 20.84 1.12
N GLU A 562 -20.26 21.39 -0.10
CA GLU A 562 -21.39 21.17 -1.01
C GLU A 562 -21.45 19.72 -1.48
N MET A 563 -20.33 19.15 -1.89
CA MET A 563 -20.25 17.72 -2.27
C MET A 563 -20.76 16.80 -1.14
N VAL A 564 -20.44 17.11 0.12
CA VAL A 564 -20.93 16.33 1.28
C VAL A 564 -22.44 16.49 1.47
N ARG A 565 -22.99 17.70 1.24
CA ARG A 565 -24.46 17.95 1.28
C ARG A 565 -25.17 17.16 0.20
N GLU A 566 -24.67 17.22 -1.03
CA GLU A 566 -25.23 16.46 -2.15
C GLU A 566 -25.20 14.96 -1.88
N LEU A 567 -24.05 14.42 -1.43
CA LEU A 567 -23.90 13.02 -1.11
C LEU A 567 -24.98 12.52 -0.14
N ILE A 568 -25.25 13.27 0.94
CA ILE A 568 -26.21 12.87 1.96
C ILE A 568 -27.65 13.10 1.49
N GLY A 569 -27.90 14.20 0.77
CA GLY A 569 -29.24 14.59 0.35
C GLY A 569 -29.79 13.79 -0.83
N THR A 570 -28.92 13.26 -1.71
CA THR A 570 -29.35 12.58 -2.94
C THR A 570 -29.21 11.06 -2.89
N TYR A 571 -28.48 10.54 -1.92
CA TYR A 571 -28.20 9.10 -1.86
C TYR A 571 -29.46 8.28 -1.54
N SER A 572 -29.75 7.31 -2.39
CA SER A 572 -30.81 6.30 -2.18
C SER A 572 -30.19 4.96 -1.75
N PRO A 573 -30.69 4.34 -0.67
CA PRO A 573 -30.18 3.04 -0.21
C PRO A 573 -30.33 1.96 -1.29
N VAL A 574 -29.38 1.04 -1.30
CA VAL A 574 -29.42 -0.13 -2.17
C VAL A 574 -30.49 -1.11 -1.68
N ASP A 575 -31.36 -1.57 -2.57
CA ASP A 575 -32.41 -2.54 -2.25
C ASP A 575 -31.82 -3.85 -1.72
N SER A 576 -32.52 -4.47 -0.77
CA SER A 576 -32.14 -5.78 -0.18
C SER A 576 -30.72 -5.82 0.40
N TYR A 577 -30.27 -4.69 0.96
CA TYR A 577 -28.93 -4.54 1.56
C TYR A 577 -28.68 -5.51 2.73
N GLU A 578 -29.71 -6.03 3.38
CA GLU A 578 -29.58 -7.02 4.46
C GLU A 578 -28.85 -8.28 3.99
N VAL A 579 -28.95 -8.62 2.71
CA VAL A 579 -28.22 -9.75 2.11
C VAL A 579 -26.73 -9.46 2.04
N LEU A 580 -26.35 -8.20 1.73
CA LEU A 580 -24.97 -7.78 1.60
C LEU A 580 -24.23 -7.81 2.93
N PHE A 581 -24.93 -7.53 4.03
CA PHE A 581 -24.36 -7.44 5.37
C PHE A 581 -24.72 -8.62 6.27
N ARG A 582 -25.25 -9.71 5.70
CA ARG A 582 -25.42 -10.96 6.45
C ARG A 582 -24.07 -11.41 7.00
N ASP A 583 -24.09 -11.80 8.25
CA ASP A 583 -22.90 -12.35 8.89
C ASP A 583 -22.57 -13.69 8.20
N SER A 584 -21.45 -13.74 7.47
CA SER A 584 -21.00 -14.94 6.74
C SER A 584 -20.46 -16.03 7.68
N ARG A 585 -20.48 -15.80 9.00
CA ARG A 585 -20.13 -16.81 9.99
C ARG A 585 -21.16 -17.94 9.92
N ALA A 586 -20.66 -19.16 10.00
CA ALA A 586 -21.50 -20.33 10.01
C ALA A 586 -22.60 -20.19 11.07
N ILE A 587 -23.85 -20.38 10.66
CA ILE A 587 -24.96 -20.47 11.58
C ILE A 587 -24.79 -21.76 12.36
N VAL A 588 -24.67 -21.67 13.66
CA VAL A 588 -24.45 -22.81 14.56
C VAL A 588 -25.79 -23.49 14.88
N GLY A 589 -26.87 -22.71 14.94
CA GLY A 589 -28.21 -23.22 15.19
C GLY A 589 -29.24 -22.08 15.27
N LYS A 590 -30.45 -22.39 15.69
CA LYS A 590 -31.54 -21.44 15.90
C LYS A 590 -31.60 -21.01 17.38
N CYS A 591 -31.87 -19.74 17.61
CA CYS A 591 -32.06 -19.21 18.96
C CYS A 591 -33.33 -19.80 19.61
N PRO A 592 -33.27 -20.41 20.78
CA PRO A 592 -34.44 -20.97 21.44
C PRO A 592 -35.47 -19.92 21.87
N ARG A 593 -35.04 -18.64 22.05
CA ARG A 593 -35.93 -17.54 22.48
C ARG A 593 -36.73 -16.92 21.32
N CYS A 594 -36.08 -16.71 20.16
CA CYS A 594 -36.70 -15.92 19.09
C CYS A 594 -36.57 -16.53 17.68
N GLY A 595 -36.03 -17.74 17.55
CA GLY A 595 -35.88 -18.45 16.29
C GLY A 595 -34.83 -17.90 15.31
N TYR A 596 -34.20 -16.75 15.61
CA TYR A 596 -33.16 -16.16 14.76
C TYR A 596 -31.88 -16.99 14.79
N PRO A 597 -31.04 -16.89 13.75
CA PRO A 597 -29.76 -17.59 13.71
C PRO A 597 -28.86 -17.24 14.89
N VAL A 598 -28.16 -18.24 15.42
CA VAL A 598 -27.10 -18.11 16.40
C VAL A 598 -25.74 -18.32 15.69
N ILE A 599 -24.80 -17.43 15.91
CA ILE A 599 -23.49 -17.43 15.28
C ILE A 599 -22.37 -17.49 16.32
N GLU A 600 -21.26 -18.11 15.94
CA GLU A 600 -20.06 -18.16 16.77
C GLU A 600 -19.32 -16.81 16.77
N ARG A 601 -18.87 -16.38 17.96
CA ARG A 601 -17.94 -15.26 18.18
C ARG A 601 -16.79 -15.71 19.07
N LYS A 602 -15.79 -14.82 19.23
CA LYS A 602 -14.59 -15.12 20.02
C LYS A 602 -14.89 -15.63 21.43
N LYS A 603 -15.91 -15.07 22.11
CA LYS A 603 -16.24 -15.36 23.51
C LYS A 603 -17.42 -16.34 23.68
N GLY A 604 -18.12 -16.72 22.61
CA GLY A 604 -19.32 -17.57 22.71
C GLY A 604 -20.17 -17.58 21.44
N PHE A 605 -21.39 -18.06 21.58
CA PHE A 605 -22.39 -18.18 20.53
C PHE A 605 -23.53 -17.21 20.83
N PHE A 606 -23.90 -16.36 19.88
CA PHE A 606 -24.80 -15.23 20.11
C PHE A 606 -25.91 -15.19 19.08
N CYS A 607 -27.13 -14.90 19.53
CA CYS A 607 -28.26 -14.63 18.64
C CYS A 607 -27.99 -13.40 17.77
N GLN A 608 -28.36 -13.46 16.51
CA GLN A 608 -28.21 -12.34 15.57
C GLN A 608 -29.26 -11.25 15.75
N ASN A 609 -30.40 -11.58 16.38
CA ASN A 609 -31.42 -10.60 16.68
C ASN A 609 -30.95 -9.65 17.80
N ARG A 610 -30.80 -8.36 17.48
CA ARG A 610 -30.31 -7.33 18.42
C ARG A 610 -31.23 -7.14 19.63
N GLY A 611 -32.52 -7.40 19.48
CA GLY A 611 -33.47 -7.37 20.60
C GLY A 611 -33.41 -8.58 21.51
N CYS A 612 -32.70 -9.64 21.10
CA CYS A 612 -32.56 -10.89 21.84
C CYS A 612 -31.19 -10.99 22.49
N ARG A 613 -31.14 -11.15 23.81
CA ARG A 613 -29.89 -11.26 24.57
C ARG A 613 -29.39 -12.68 24.75
N PHE A 614 -29.93 -13.67 24.01
CA PHE A 614 -29.50 -15.06 24.12
C PHE A 614 -28.02 -15.22 23.75
N ALA A 615 -27.28 -15.90 24.63
CA ALA A 615 -25.86 -16.19 24.46
C ALA A 615 -25.47 -17.51 25.14
N LEU A 616 -24.60 -18.29 24.49
CA LEU A 616 -23.86 -19.40 25.10
C LEU A 616 -22.40 -18.98 25.19
N TRP A 617 -21.83 -18.95 26.38
CA TRP A 617 -20.48 -18.50 26.64
C TRP A 617 -19.49 -19.66 26.61
N LYS A 618 -18.36 -19.52 25.90
CA LYS A 618 -17.31 -20.55 25.80
C LYS A 618 -16.60 -20.83 27.12
N ASP A 619 -16.50 -19.79 27.98
CA ASP A 619 -15.96 -19.83 29.34
C ASP A 619 -17.01 -20.26 30.40
N SER A 620 -17.96 -21.12 30.01
CA SER A 620 -19.00 -21.63 30.89
C SER A 620 -18.41 -22.52 32.01
N ARG A 621 -18.56 -22.10 33.27
CA ARG A 621 -18.16 -22.88 34.44
C ARG A 621 -18.78 -24.28 34.50
N PHE A 622 -19.96 -24.45 33.89
CA PHE A 622 -20.60 -25.76 33.79
C PHE A 622 -19.73 -26.77 33.02
N PHE A 623 -19.19 -26.37 31.87
CA PHE A 623 -18.34 -27.22 31.05
C PHE A 623 -16.92 -27.33 31.63
N GLU A 624 -16.34 -26.22 32.09
CA GLU A 624 -15.00 -26.22 32.70
C GLU A 624 -14.91 -27.16 33.91
N SER A 625 -15.91 -27.18 34.79
CA SER A 625 -15.97 -28.07 35.95
C SER A 625 -15.99 -29.56 35.61
N LYS A 626 -16.23 -29.92 34.36
CA LYS A 626 -16.26 -31.28 33.82
C LYS A 626 -15.09 -31.57 32.89
N ARG A 627 -14.15 -30.63 32.81
CA ARG A 627 -13.00 -30.63 31.88
C ARG A 627 -13.44 -30.80 30.41
N LYS A 628 -14.54 -30.09 30.06
CA LYS A 628 -15.08 -30.02 28.72
C LYS A 628 -15.11 -28.58 28.24
N GLU A 629 -15.11 -28.41 26.93
CA GLU A 629 -15.25 -27.10 26.29
C GLU A 629 -16.60 -27.02 25.59
N LEU A 630 -17.20 -25.82 25.60
CA LEU A 630 -18.36 -25.53 24.75
C LEU A 630 -17.83 -25.08 23.39
N ASP A 631 -17.50 -26.05 22.56
CA ASP A 631 -17.08 -25.80 21.16
C ASP A 631 -18.27 -25.66 20.20
N THR A 632 -17.99 -25.53 18.92
CA THR A 632 -19.02 -25.31 17.88
C THR A 632 -19.91 -26.55 17.69
N GLU A 633 -19.38 -27.75 17.83
CA GLU A 633 -20.12 -29.03 17.67
C GLU A 633 -21.10 -29.22 18.83
N VAL A 634 -20.63 -29.02 20.06
CA VAL A 634 -21.45 -29.07 21.29
C VAL A 634 -22.55 -28.00 21.25
N ALA A 635 -22.21 -26.78 20.86
CA ALA A 635 -23.18 -25.69 20.73
C ALA A 635 -24.22 -25.96 19.65
N ALA A 636 -23.82 -26.54 18.51
CA ALA A 636 -24.73 -26.92 17.43
C ALA A 636 -25.72 -28.00 17.87
N ALA A 637 -25.27 -29.04 18.54
CA ALA A 637 -26.13 -30.09 19.07
C ALA A 637 -27.14 -29.53 20.11
N LEU A 638 -26.65 -28.68 21.04
CA LEU A 638 -27.55 -28.05 22.02
C LEU A 638 -28.60 -27.15 21.41
N LEU A 639 -28.25 -26.41 20.34
CA LEU A 639 -29.16 -25.45 19.68
C LEU A 639 -30.14 -26.13 18.71
N ASN A 640 -29.77 -27.24 18.05
CA ASN A 640 -30.57 -27.90 17.04
C ASN A 640 -31.38 -29.10 17.63
N ASP A 641 -30.74 -29.87 18.52
CA ASP A 641 -31.29 -31.10 19.07
C ASP A 641 -31.75 -30.90 20.54
N GLY A 642 -31.46 -29.75 21.13
CA GLY A 642 -31.79 -29.43 22.51
C GLY A 642 -30.93 -30.16 23.54
N SER A 643 -30.06 -31.09 23.13
CA SER A 643 -29.21 -31.88 24.01
C SER A 643 -27.96 -32.40 23.30
N VAL A 644 -26.95 -32.76 24.10
CA VAL A 644 -25.69 -33.33 23.62
C VAL A 644 -25.18 -34.40 24.59
N LEU A 645 -24.69 -35.53 24.07
CA LEU A 645 -24.00 -36.54 24.87
C LEU A 645 -22.52 -36.12 25.02
N LEU A 646 -22.12 -35.85 26.26
CA LEU A 646 -20.71 -35.64 26.59
C LEU A 646 -20.09 -36.91 27.14
N THR A 647 -19.08 -37.43 26.49
CA THR A 647 -18.31 -38.61 26.94
C THR A 647 -17.09 -38.16 27.76
N ASP A 648 -16.61 -39.00 28.65
CA ASP A 648 -15.40 -38.74 29.47
C ASP A 648 -15.43 -37.41 30.27
N CYS A 649 -16.59 -37.03 30.78
CA CYS A 649 -16.71 -35.94 31.74
C CYS A 649 -15.98 -36.35 33.04
N TYR A 650 -15.30 -35.37 33.68
CA TYR A 650 -14.57 -35.65 34.93
C TYR A 650 -15.37 -35.19 36.15
N SER A 651 -15.39 -36.04 37.17
CA SER A 651 -15.99 -35.69 38.47
C SER A 651 -14.92 -35.42 39.53
N GLU A 652 -14.82 -34.18 39.99
CA GLU A 652 -13.89 -33.83 41.08
C GLU A 652 -14.19 -34.54 42.41
N LYS A 653 -15.47 -34.88 42.66
CA LYS A 653 -15.91 -35.57 43.90
C LYS A 653 -15.48 -37.02 43.95
N THR A 654 -15.48 -37.71 42.81
CA THR A 654 -15.21 -39.13 42.74
C THR A 654 -13.90 -39.50 42.10
N GLY A 655 -13.25 -38.53 41.43
CA GLY A 655 -12.01 -38.73 40.66
C GLY A 655 -12.16 -39.66 39.42
N LYS A 656 -13.41 -39.93 38.98
CA LYS A 656 -13.71 -40.83 37.87
C LYS A 656 -14.30 -40.13 36.68
N SER A 657 -14.09 -40.67 35.50
CA SER A 657 -14.77 -40.25 34.29
C SER A 657 -16.18 -40.86 34.19
N TYR A 658 -17.10 -40.13 33.55
CA TYR A 658 -18.48 -40.57 33.31
C TYR A 658 -19.00 -39.95 32.01
N ASN A 659 -20.04 -40.54 31.46
CA ASN A 659 -20.79 -39.97 30.33
C ASN A 659 -22.12 -39.42 30.81
N ALA A 660 -22.55 -38.30 30.25
CA ALA A 660 -23.84 -37.71 30.59
C ALA A 660 -24.43 -36.94 29.41
N THR A 661 -25.77 -36.94 29.32
CA THR A 661 -26.47 -36.12 28.37
C THR A 661 -26.77 -34.73 29.00
N VAL A 662 -26.33 -33.68 28.31
CA VAL A 662 -26.56 -32.29 28.72
C VAL A 662 -27.67 -31.71 27.87
N PHE A 663 -28.66 -31.13 28.51
CA PHE A 663 -29.80 -30.44 27.92
C PHE A 663 -29.62 -28.93 28.08
N LEU A 664 -29.95 -28.19 27.01
CA LEU A 664 -30.06 -26.74 27.04
C LEU A 664 -31.44 -26.33 27.54
N GLU A 665 -31.45 -25.59 28.63
CA GLU A 665 -32.66 -24.96 29.16
C GLU A 665 -32.51 -23.43 29.10
N ASP A 666 -33.61 -22.70 28.93
CA ASP A 666 -33.59 -21.25 28.81
C ASP A 666 -34.72 -20.67 29.63
N ASP A 667 -34.41 -19.82 30.62
CA ASP A 667 -35.38 -19.15 31.50
C ASP A 667 -35.85 -17.78 30.96
N GLY A 668 -35.39 -17.39 29.78
CA GLY A 668 -35.64 -16.08 29.14
C GLY A 668 -34.59 -15.02 29.45
N GLU A 669 -33.83 -15.17 30.55
CA GLU A 669 -32.72 -14.30 30.93
C GLU A 669 -31.36 -15.00 30.72
N HIS A 670 -31.25 -16.26 31.15
CA HIS A 670 -30.02 -17.04 31.11
C HIS A 670 -30.21 -18.37 30.42
N ALA A 671 -29.19 -18.80 29.64
CA ALA A 671 -29.08 -20.15 29.13
C ALA A 671 -28.48 -21.06 30.23
N LEU A 672 -29.21 -22.09 30.63
CA LEU A 672 -28.86 -23.05 31.66
C LEU A 672 -28.59 -24.41 31.10
N PHE A 673 -27.84 -25.22 31.82
CA PHE A 673 -27.50 -26.58 31.37
C PHE A 673 -27.92 -27.61 32.45
N ARG A 674 -28.81 -28.52 32.09
CA ARG A 674 -29.20 -29.64 32.94
C ARG A 674 -28.56 -30.93 32.46
N MET A 675 -28.05 -31.71 33.38
CA MET A 675 -27.37 -32.95 33.09
C MET A 675 -28.16 -34.17 33.60
N VAL A 676 -28.20 -35.21 32.74
CA VAL A 676 -28.85 -36.47 33.04
C VAL A 676 -27.85 -37.61 32.75
N PHE A 677 -27.78 -38.57 33.70
CA PHE A 677 -26.84 -39.71 33.66
C PHE A 677 -27.49 -40.96 33.04
#